data_66d38e3dfc374ddbdaac1a94fe71aa88
#
_entry.id   66d38e3dfc374ddbdaac1a94fe71aa88
#
_cell.length_a   1.000
_cell.length_b   1.000
_cell.length_c   1.000
_cell.angle_alpha   90.00
_cell.angle_beta   90.00
_cell.angle_gamma   90.00
#
_symmetry.space_group_name_H-M   'P 1'
#
loop_
_entity.id
_entity.type
_entity.pdbx_description
1 polymer ?
#
loop_
_entity_poly.entity_id
_entity_poly.type
_entity_poly.pdbx_seq_one_letter_code
_entity_poly.pdbx_strand_id
1 'polypeptide(L)'
;MTDVIYSVENYAKTARKAVAEGIVLMKNDGEVLPLKAGAKIALFGRSQFCYYKSGTGSGGMVNTAYVNGIREALEGDDRFVLNRTLSDTYEEWLKDHPFDQGAGWAQEPWFQEEMPISRELVEETRKESDIAVIIIGRTAGEDKDNAAEEGSYLLTAAEKEMLQNVCSVYERTIVLLNVGNIIDMKWVDKYDPSAVLYVWQGGQEGGSGVLDVLSGDECPSGRLSDTIAYDIKDYPSTAYYGDTLENKYAEDIYVGYRYFSTFAPEKVQYPFGFGLSYTQFEVNGEVKAASLTAGGKVTVEISVKNIGRVAGKNAVQVYCQAPQGELGKPARVLIAYGKTEVLMPGETQVLQLEAPVSAFASFDDTGRTGQKSCFVLEAGEYRFYAGENVRDAGLIGSTSIDTLAVTEQLSEAIAPVKAFRRMKPACADEKGVYSVDWEDVPLRTIDPMEKRASNLPKEVPYTGDQGYKLSFVEEGRVTMEQFLAQLSDEELCCMIRGEGMCSPKVTAGTAGAFGGVTERLQYFGIPAGCCADGPSGIRMDCGTIAFAMPNGTCLACSFNDALIGELYEYEGLELRKNKVDTLLGPGINLHRNPLNGRNFEYFSEDPLLTGRMAAAQLLSMQKYDVTGTIKHFACNSQEHSRNFANAVVSQRALRELYLKGFEIAVREGQARSIMSSYGPINGIWTAGNYDLLTTVLRNEWGYAGIVMTDWWAKANDEGQPASFQNTAAMVRAQNDLYMVTGDSLSNSNEDNSMEKLADGSVFRSEYVRSAANICRFLLQSPAYLRMVGKETDLDRELQRLAEQEMSVTGNMFKLEIFEEADVDETWIDKAKGKSTTLEVTAKERGLFRMEFECRAAADAAPLAQINLSVFQDKQLAETVTLAGSDKEWTKKVVHFPDPLFSYTFFVKLFFGMSGMELRNIKIYMTKSMEEETRLKMKIHREETPE
;
A
#
# COMPACT_ATOMS: atom_id res chain seq x y z
N MET A 1 0.07 14.21 26.00
CA MET A 1 -0.45 13.73 24.71
C MET A 1 -1.92 13.42 24.96
N THR A 2 -2.83 14.03 24.22
CA THR A 2 -4.23 13.64 24.27
C THR A 2 -4.31 12.32 23.55
N ASP A 3 -4.64 11.23 24.26
CA ASP A 3 -4.87 9.93 23.66
C ASP A 3 -6.04 10.06 22.67
N VAL A 4 -5.80 9.70 21.40
CA VAL A 4 -6.85 9.66 20.39
C VAL A 4 -7.82 8.56 20.79
N ILE A 5 -9.11 8.88 20.78
CA ILE A 5 -10.18 7.92 21.09
C ILE A 5 -10.73 7.39 19.78
N TYR A 6 -10.90 6.07 19.67
CA TYR A 6 -11.54 5.46 18.51
C TYR A 6 -12.94 6.05 18.31
N SER A 7 -13.13 6.72 17.18
CA SER A 7 -14.38 7.38 16.82
C SER A 7 -14.46 7.55 15.31
N VAL A 8 -15.51 7.03 14.69
CA VAL A 8 -15.81 7.21 13.26
C VAL A 8 -15.89 8.69 12.90
N GLU A 9 -16.53 9.51 13.77
CA GLU A 9 -16.67 10.95 13.52
C GLU A 9 -15.32 11.69 13.55
N ASN A 10 -14.45 11.38 14.49
CA ASN A 10 -13.13 12.02 14.58
C ASN A 10 -12.22 11.57 13.45
N TYR A 11 -12.24 10.27 13.11
CA TYR A 11 -11.57 9.76 11.92
C TYR A 11 -12.03 10.53 10.67
N ALA A 12 -13.35 10.64 10.47
CA ALA A 12 -13.91 11.33 9.31
C ALA A 12 -13.40 12.77 9.18
N LYS A 13 -13.32 13.51 10.30
CA LYS A 13 -12.78 14.88 10.33
C LYS A 13 -11.30 14.92 9.92
N THR A 14 -10.47 14.01 10.45
CA THR A 14 -9.03 13.96 10.12
C THR A 14 -8.83 13.49 8.68
N ALA A 15 -9.56 12.49 8.21
CA ALA A 15 -9.50 12.00 6.84
C ALA A 15 -9.93 13.08 5.83
N ARG A 16 -11.04 13.78 6.09
CA ARG A 16 -11.53 14.93 5.31
C ARG A 16 -10.46 16.00 5.17
N LYS A 17 -9.79 16.36 6.27
CA LYS A 17 -8.69 17.34 6.27
C LYS A 17 -7.48 16.82 5.48
N ALA A 18 -7.13 15.52 5.62
CA ALA A 18 -6.03 14.93 4.87
C ALA A 18 -6.29 14.96 3.35
N VAL A 19 -7.52 14.69 2.93
CA VAL A 19 -7.94 14.83 1.53
C VAL A 19 -7.80 16.29 1.07
N ALA A 20 -8.36 17.24 1.80
CA ALA A 20 -8.31 18.67 1.43
C ALA A 20 -6.87 19.19 1.30
N GLU A 21 -5.97 18.79 2.21
CA GLU A 21 -4.54 19.14 2.14
C GLU A 21 -3.76 18.39 1.04
N GLY A 22 -4.27 17.23 0.57
CA GLY A 22 -3.70 16.45 -0.53
C GLY A 22 -4.20 16.87 -1.91
N ILE A 23 -5.31 17.59 -2.02
CA ILE A 23 -5.83 18.10 -3.29
C ILE A 23 -4.88 19.13 -3.87
N VAL A 24 -4.53 18.95 -5.15
CA VAL A 24 -3.63 19.85 -5.87
C VAL A 24 -4.41 20.71 -6.87
N LEU A 25 -4.43 22.02 -6.63
CA LEU A 25 -5.00 22.99 -7.55
C LEU A 25 -4.01 23.27 -8.69
N MET A 26 -4.35 22.82 -9.90
CA MET A 26 -3.48 22.92 -11.07
C MET A 26 -3.69 24.20 -11.87
N LYS A 27 -4.92 24.73 -11.88
CA LYS A 27 -5.33 25.93 -12.60
C LYS A 27 -6.51 26.58 -11.88
N ASN A 28 -6.59 27.93 -11.85
CA ASN A 28 -7.73 28.69 -11.31
C ASN A 28 -7.78 30.09 -11.94
N ASP A 29 -8.21 30.17 -13.18
CA ASP A 29 -8.30 31.43 -13.92
C ASP A 29 -9.56 32.21 -13.54
N GLY A 30 -9.43 33.52 -13.47
CA GLY A 30 -10.55 34.40 -13.14
C GLY A 30 -11.10 34.19 -11.72
N GLU A 31 -10.35 33.58 -10.82
CA GLU A 31 -10.78 33.26 -9.45
C GLU A 31 -12.13 32.54 -9.44
N VAL A 32 -12.32 31.52 -10.34
CA VAL A 32 -13.56 30.73 -10.39
C VAL A 32 -13.78 29.94 -9.11
N LEU A 33 -12.72 29.55 -8.45
CA LEU A 33 -12.71 28.96 -7.11
C LEU A 33 -12.14 29.98 -6.09
N PRO A 34 -12.64 29.97 -4.83
CA PRO A 34 -13.71 29.10 -4.32
C PRO A 34 -15.10 29.44 -4.85
N LEU A 35 -15.99 28.45 -4.86
CA LEU A 35 -17.37 28.61 -5.26
C LEU A 35 -18.13 29.55 -4.31
N LYS A 36 -18.95 30.42 -4.85
CA LYS A 36 -19.80 31.32 -4.04
C LYS A 36 -21.08 30.60 -3.62
N ALA A 37 -21.55 30.87 -2.42
CA ALA A 37 -22.86 30.40 -1.97
C ALA A 37 -23.96 30.81 -2.93
N GLY A 38 -24.89 29.90 -3.21
CA GLY A 38 -25.95 30.06 -4.22
C GLY A 38 -25.52 29.63 -5.63
N ALA A 39 -24.30 29.11 -5.83
CA ALA A 39 -23.88 28.64 -7.14
C ALA A 39 -24.76 27.47 -7.63
N LYS A 40 -25.20 27.58 -8.90
CA LYS A 40 -25.93 26.54 -9.58
C LYS A 40 -24.98 25.73 -10.47
N ILE A 41 -24.84 24.45 -10.18
CA ILE A 41 -23.82 23.58 -10.73
C ILE A 41 -24.44 22.55 -11.67
N ALA A 42 -23.96 22.49 -12.91
CA ALA A 42 -24.14 21.34 -13.79
C ALA A 42 -22.97 20.38 -13.60
N LEU A 43 -23.26 19.20 -13.04
CA LEU A 43 -22.24 18.20 -12.72
C LEU A 43 -22.19 17.16 -13.83
N PHE A 44 -21.11 17.17 -14.62
CA PHE A 44 -20.85 16.27 -15.73
C PHE A 44 -19.86 15.17 -15.32
N GLY A 45 -19.89 14.07 -16.05
CA GLY A 45 -19.01 12.93 -15.84
C GLY A 45 -19.69 11.84 -15.02
N ARG A 46 -19.65 10.63 -15.58
CA ARG A 46 -20.24 9.44 -14.96
C ARG A 46 -19.67 9.17 -13.56
N SER A 47 -18.41 9.54 -13.29
CA SER A 47 -17.75 9.33 -12.00
C SER A 47 -18.42 10.05 -10.83
N GLN A 48 -19.37 10.94 -11.09
CA GLN A 48 -20.24 11.49 -10.04
C GLN A 48 -21.11 10.43 -9.36
N PHE A 49 -21.44 9.33 -10.08
CA PHE A 49 -22.28 8.22 -9.59
C PHE A 49 -21.45 7.00 -9.15
N CYS A 50 -20.17 6.98 -9.46
CA CYS A 50 -19.25 5.89 -9.13
C CYS A 50 -17.90 6.46 -8.73
N TYR A 51 -17.86 7.08 -7.55
CA TYR A 51 -16.65 7.67 -7.01
C TYR A 51 -15.58 6.60 -6.75
N TYR A 52 -14.41 6.78 -7.32
CA TYR A 52 -13.26 5.93 -7.03
C TYR A 52 -12.62 6.33 -5.70
N LYS A 53 -12.94 5.59 -4.64
CA LYS A 53 -12.38 5.83 -3.31
C LYS A 53 -10.93 5.38 -3.17
N SER A 54 -10.53 4.36 -3.97
CA SER A 54 -9.20 3.76 -3.98
C SER A 54 -8.95 3.01 -5.29
N GLY A 55 -7.72 2.54 -5.51
CA GLY A 55 -7.39 1.62 -6.60
C GLY A 55 -7.87 0.20 -6.35
N THR A 56 -7.52 -0.71 -7.26
CA THR A 56 -7.91 -2.13 -7.23
C THR A 56 -6.83 -3.00 -6.60
N GLY A 57 -7.19 -4.22 -6.20
CA GLY A 57 -6.27 -5.19 -5.59
C GLY A 57 -6.17 -5.06 -4.07
N SER A 58 -5.14 -5.68 -3.49
CA SER A 58 -4.93 -5.76 -2.03
C SER A 58 -4.83 -4.40 -1.36
N GLY A 59 -4.32 -3.40 -2.08
CA GLY A 59 -4.15 -2.04 -1.58
C GLY A 59 -5.43 -1.23 -1.46
N GLY A 60 -6.57 -1.66 -2.06
CA GLY A 60 -7.75 -0.82 -2.18
C GLY A 60 -9.09 -1.43 -1.75
N MET A 61 -9.13 -2.70 -1.36
CA MET A 61 -10.37 -3.47 -1.12
C MET A 61 -10.90 -3.35 0.31
N VAL A 62 -11.11 -2.14 0.80
CA VAL A 62 -11.65 -1.90 2.15
C VAL A 62 -13.19 -1.90 2.12
N ASN A 63 -13.82 -2.68 3.00
CA ASN A 63 -15.26 -2.61 3.24
C ASN A 63 -15.57 -1.42 4.15
N THR A 64 -16.34 -0.47 3.68
CA THR A 64 -16.65 0.75 4.43
C THR A 64 -18.13 0.83 4.77
N ALA A 65 -18.44 1.47 5.88
CA ALA A 65 -19.85 1.73 6.28
C ALA A 65 -20.55 2.64 5.27
N TYR A 66 -19.82 3.59 4.69
CA TYR A 66 -20.30 4.54 3.69
C TYR A 66 -19.13 5.04 2.85
N VAL A 67 -19.43 5.65 1.74
CA VAL A 67 -18.51 6.47 0.94
C VAL A 67 -19.20 7.78 0.67
N ASN A 68 -18.60 8.90 1.07
CA ASN A 68 -19.09 10.22 0.73
C ASN A 68 -18.35 10.69 -0.53
N GLY A 69 -18.97 10.45 -1.69
CA GLY A 69 -18.45 10.88 -2.98
C GLY A 69 -18.67 12.38 -3.24
N ILE A 70 -18.16 12.87 -4.37
CA ILE A 70 -18.20 14.30 -4.70
C ILE A 70 -19.65 14.79 -4.89
N ARG A 71 -20.50 13.98 -5.54
CA ARG A 71 -21.91 14.30 -5.74
C ARG A 71 -22.65 14.37 -4.41
N GLU A 72 -22.51 13.35 -3.58
CA GLU A 72 -23.17 13.25 -2.28
C GLU A 72 -22.77 14.43 -1.36
N ALA A 73 -21.50 14.81 -1.39
CA ALA A 73 -21.01 15.96 -0.62
C ALA A 73 -21.64 17.28 -1.11
N LEU A 74 -21.73 17.49 -2.42
CA LEU A 74 -22.36 18.69 -2.99
C LEU A 74 -23.87 18.73 -2.78
N GLU A 75 -24.58 17.59 -2.88
CA GLU A 75 -26.03 17.49 -2.61
C GLU A 75 -26.37 17.71 -1.14
N GLY A 76 -25.44 17.35 -0.25
CA GLY A 76 -25.60 17.52 1.20
C GLY A 76 -25.33 18.95 1.70
N ASP A 77 -24.88 19.87 0.84
CA ASP A 77 -24.53 21.25 1.21
C ASP A 77 -25.54 22.26 0.64
N ASP A 78 -26.32 22.88 1.51
CA ASP A 78 -27.35 23.86 1.14
C ASP A 78 -26.80 25.12 0.43
N ARG A 79 -25.50 25.32 0.42
CA ARG A 79 -24.85 26.43 -0.30
C ARG A 79 -24.88 26.26 -1.80
N PHE A 80 -25.09 25.04 -2.32
CA PHE A 80 -24.99 24.72 -3.74
C PHE A 80 -26.27 24.07 -4.26
N VAL A 81 -26.54 24.28 -5.54
CA VAL A 81 -27.72 23.70 -6.19
C VAL A 81 -27.29 22.92 -7.42
N LEU A 82 -27.43 21.61 -7.40
CA LEU A 82 -27.14 20.77 -8.55
C LEU A 82 -28.26 20.81 -9.59
N ASN A 83 -27.89 20.75 -10.86
CA ASN A 83 -28.80 20.66 -12.00
C ASN A 83 -29.52 19.31 -12.01
N ARG A 84 -30.79 19.28 -11.70
CA ARG A 84 -31.59 18.05 -11.65
C ARG A 84 -31.82 17.43 -13.01
N THR A 85 -32.06 18.23 -14.04
CA THR A 85 -32.29 17.76 -15.41
C THR A 85 -31.08 16.94 -15.90
N LEU A 86 -29.87 17.41 -15.64
CA LEU A 86 -28.66 16.68 -15.99
C LEU A 86 -28.49 15.39 -15.16
N SER A 87 -28.73 15.47 -13.85
CA SER A 87 -28.67 14.30 -12.97
C SER A 87 -29.62 13.20 -13.41
N ASP A 88 -30.89 13.57 -13.67
CA ASP A 88 -31.93 12.63 -14.13
C ASP A 88 -31.58 12.00 -15.49
N THR A 89 -30.93 12.77 -16.40
CA THR A 89 -30.44 12.26 -17.69
C THR A 89 -29.37 11.19 -17.50
N TYR A 90 -28.41 11.42 -16.61
CA TYR A 90 -27.39 10.41 -16.27
C TYR A 90 -28.02 9.18 -15.62
N GLU A 91 -28.91 9.36 -14.65
CA GLU A 91 -29.59 8.25 -13.96
C GLU A 91 -30.37 7.35 -14.91
N GLU A 92 -31.05 7.93 -15.92
CA GLU A 92 -31.74 7.16 -16.93
C GLU A 92 -30.75 6.38 -17.83
N TRP A 93 -29.68 7.05 -18.29
CA TRP A 93 -28.66 6.42 -19.13
C TRP A 93 -27.94 5.27 -18.41
N LEU A 94 -27.64 5.43 -17.11
CA LEU A 94 -26.95 4.42 -16.30
C LEU A 94 -27.74 3.12 -16.11
N LYS A 95 -29.05 3.12 -16.31
CA LYS A 95 -29.86 1.88 -16.26
C LYS A 95 -29.47 0.88 -17.34
N ASP A 96 -29.10 1.37 -18.52
CA ASP A 96 -28.63 0.55 -19.63
C ASP A 96 -27.11 0.39 -19.67
N HIS A 97 -26.37 1.18 -18.86
CA HIS A 97 -24.90 1.22 -18.78
C HIS A 97 -24.42 1.05 -17.32
N PRO A 98 -24.67 -0.13 -16.69
CA PRO A 98 -24.30 -0.36 -15.30
C PRO A 98 -22.78 -0.26 -15.09
N PHE A 99 -22.36 -0.13 -13.83
CA PHE A 99 -20.95 -0.13 -13.47
C PHE A 99 -20.33 -1.50 -13.79
N ASP A 100 -19.25 -1.50 -14.56
CA ASP A 100 -18.46 -2.69 -14.85
C ASP A 100 -17.45 -2.96 -13.74
N GLN A 101 -17.70 -4.03 -12.97
CA GLN A 101 -16.81 -4.45 -11.88
C GLN A 101 -15.66 -5.33 -12.35
N GLY A 102 -15.59 -5.64 -13.65
CA GLY A 102 -14.67 -6.64 -14.18
C GLY A 102 -15.04 -8.07 -13.80
N ALA A 103 -14.30 -9.03 -14.33
CA ALA A 103 -14.58 -10.46 -14.17
C ALA A 103 -13.96 -11.08 -12.90
N GLY A 104 -13.18 -10.34 -12.12
CA GLY A 104 -12.49 -10.90 -10.94
C GLY A 104 -11.43 -9.97 -10.35
N TRP A 105 -10.38 -10.57 -9.80
CA TRP A 105 -9.29 -9.85 -9.19
C TRP A 105 -8.63 -8.88 -10.17
N ALA A 106 -8.56 -7.60 -9.81
CA ALA A 106 -7.92 -6.52 -10.57
C ALA A 106 -8.38 -6.40 -12.04
N GLN A 107 -9.56 -6.94 -12.39
CA GLN A 107 -10.11 -6.91 -13.75
C GLN A 107 -11.03 -5.71 -14.01
N GLU A 108 -11.29 -4.89 -13.02
CA GLU A 108 -12.03 -3.64 -13.19
C GLU A 108 -11.37 -2.79 -14.30
N PRO A 109 -12.14 -2.27 -15.27
CA PRO A 109 -11.55 -1.46 -16.34
C PRO A 109 -10.97 -0.16 -15.78
N TRP A 110 -9.97 0.41 -16.47
CA TRP A 110 -9.34 1.68 -16.05
C TRP A 110 -10.34 2.84 -15.90
N PHE A 111 -11.41 2.81 -16.68
CA PHE A 111 -12.49 3.79 -16.68
C PHE A 111 -13.82 3.09 -16.93
N GLN A 112 -14.91 3.79 -16.62
CA GLN A 112 -16.25 3.37 -16.98
C GLN A 112 -16.70 4.11 -18.25
N GLU A 113 -17.51 3.48 -19.11
CA GLU A 113 -18.05 4.11 -20.31
C GLU A 113 -18.72 5.44 -19.96
N GLU A 114 -18.33 6.53 -20.60
CA GLU A 114 -18.90 7.86 -20.37
C GLU A 114 -20.11 8.11 -21.26
N MET A 115 -21.15 8.77 -20.70
CA MET A 115 -22.32 9.18 -21.45
C MET A 115 -21.93 10.19 -22.54
N PRO A 116 -22.39 10.02 -23.79
CA PRO A 116 -22.19 11.02 -24.83
C PRO A 116 -22.88 12.34 -24.46
N ILE A 117 -22.10 13.41 -24.36
CA ILE A 117 -22.59 14.75 -23.99
C ILE A 117 -22.71 15.61 -25.24
N SER A 118 -23.95 15.76 -25.77
CA SER A 118 -24.20 16.60 -26.93
C SER A 118 -24.13 18.09 -26.56
N ARG A 119 -23.84 18.93 -27.56
CA ARG A 119 -23.86 20.39 -27.39
C ARG A 119 -25.23 20.91 -26.98
N GLU A 120 -26.32 20.35 -27.51
CA GLU A 120 -27.69 20.72 -27.20
C GLU A 120 -27.98 20.48 -25.70
N LEU A 121 -27.56 19.33 -25.15
CA LEU A 121 -27.73 19.05 -23.73
C LEU A 121 -26.96 20.07 -22.88
N VAL A 122 -25.73 20.44 -23.26
CA VAL A 122 -24.92 21.44 -22.53
C VAL A 122 -25.60 22.82 -22.59
N GLU A 123 -26.14 23.22 -23.74
CA GLU A 123 -26.87 24.48 -23.89
C GLU A 123 -28.17 24.50 -23.08
N GLU A 124 -28.82 23.34 -22.90
CA GLU A 124 -30.01 23.20 -22.03
C GLU A 124 -29.62 23.39 -20.56
N THR A 125 -28.62 22.67 -20.09
CA THR A 125 -28.16 22.75 -18.69
C THR A 125 -27.62 24.15 -18.35
N ARG A 126 -27.02 24.86 -19.30
CA ARG A 126 -26.53 26.23 -19.13
C ARG A 126 -27.62 27.23 -18.80
N LYS A 127 -28.87 26.98 -19.21
CA LYS A 127 -29.99 27.87 -18.87
C LYS A 127 -30.36 27.86 -17.39
N GLU A 128 -30.01 26.78 -16.69
CA GLU A 128 -30.35 26.56 -15.29
C GLU A 128 -29.13 26.58 -14.35
N SER A 129 -27.91 26.57 -14.90
CA SER A 129 -26.66 26.45 -14.13
C SER A 129 -25.66 27.53 -14.56
N ASP A 130 -24.89 28.04 -13.58
CA ASP A 130 -23.92 29.10 -13.81
C ASP A 130 -22.49 28.52 -14.01
N ILE A 131 -22.25 27.33 -13.49
CA ILE A 131 -20.95 26.67 -13.44
C ILE A 131 -21.10 25.22 -13.91
N ALA A 132 -20.15 24.78 -14.72
CA ALA A 132 -19.98 23.36 -15.03
C ALA A 132 -18.85 22.76 -14.21
N VAL A 133 -19.11 21.62 -13.59
CA VAL A 133 -18.08 20.78 -12.94
C VAL A 133 -18.02 19.46 -13.69
N ILE A 134 -16.84 19.05 -14.13
CA ILE A 134 -16.60 17.81 -14.87
C ILE A 134 -15.75 16.90 -13.98
N ILE A 135 -16.19 15.66 -13.75
CA ILE A 135 -15.43 14.66 -13.01
C ILE A 135 -14.91 13.61 -13.98
N ILE A 136 -13.60 13.45 -14.04
CA ILE A 136 -12.91 12.40 -14.81
C ILE A 136 -12.35 11.38 -13.82
N GLY A 137 -12.75 10.12 -13.94
CA GLY A 137 -12.34 9.04 -13.06
C GLY A 137 -11.46 8.00 -13.73
N ARG A 138 -10.49 7.49 -12.98
CA ARG A 138 -9.60 6.38 -13.37
C ARG A 138 -9.30 5.49 -12.19
N THR A 139 -9.18 4.20 -12.47
CA THR A 139 -8.68 3.22 -11.51
C THR A 139 -7.63 2.33 -12.14
N ALA A 140 -6.68 1.89 -11.35
CA ALA A 140 -5.70 0.85 -11.66
C ALA A 140 -5.29 0.20 -10.35
N GLY A 141 -4.45 -0.81 -10.40
CA GLY A 141 -4.00 -1.44 -9.17
C GLY A 141 -3.15 -2.66 -9.40
N GLU A 142 -3.25 -3.59 -8.49
CA GLU A 142 -2.46 -4.81 -8.48
C GLU A 142 -2.74 -5.67 -9.72
N ASP A 143 -1.69 -6.29 -10.27
CA ASP A 143 -1.69 -7.10 -11.51
C ASP A 143 -2.10 -6.35 -12.79
N LYS A 144 -2.34 -5.04 -12.73
CA LYS A 144 -2.81 -4.26 -13.87
C LYS A 144 -2.16 -2.88 -13.94
N ASP A 145 -1.17 -2.73 -14.78
CA ASP A 145 -0.59 -1.43 -15.11
C ASP A 145 -1.55 -0.53 -15.88
N ASN A 146 -1.34 0.77 -15.81
CA ASN A 146 -1.89 1.71 -16.77
C ASN A 146 -1.21 1.55 -18.14
N ALA A 147 -1.84 2.08 -19.18
CA ALA A 147 -1.31 2.10 -20.54
C ALA A 147 -1.35 3.51 -21.13
N ALA A 148 -0.46 3.79 -22.07
CA ALA A 148 -0.47 5.04 -22.84
C ALA A 148 -1.62 5.03 -23.87
N GLU A 149 -2.84 4.74 -23.42
CA GLU A 149 -4.05 4.51 -24.23
C GLU A 149 -5.21 5.34 -23.70
N GLU A 150 -6.25 5.45 -24.55
CA GLU A 150 -7.50 6.11 -24.17
C GLU A 150 -8.19 5.39 -23.00
N GLY A 151 -8.66 6.17 -22.01
CA GLY A 151 -9.33 5.66 -20.83
C GLY A 151 -8.38 5.19 -19.71
N SER A 152 -7.06 5.14 -19.98
CA SER A 152 -6.03 4.95 -18.96
C SER A 152 -5.25 6.26 -18.78
N TYR A 153 -4.05 6.38 -19.37
CA TYR A 153 -3.25 7.60 -19.28
C TYR A 153 -3.83 8.75 -20.12
N LEU A 154 -4.48 8.44 -21.23
CA LEU A 154 -5.09 9.43 -22.14
C LEU A 154 -6.61 9.53 -21.95
N LEU A 155 -7.17 10.69 -22.25
CA LEU A 155 -8.63 10.87 -22.29
C LEU A 155 -9.28 10.06 -23.39
N THR A 156 -10.47 9.50 -23.13
CA THR A 156 -11.31 8.84 -24.14
C THR A 156 -11.87 9.83 -25.16
N ALA A 157 -12.39 9.33 -26.27
CA ALA A 157 -13.07 10.16 -27.26
C ALA A 157 -14.29 10.87 -26.66
N ALA A 158 -15.10 10.17 -25.83
CA ALA A 158 -16.29 10.75 -25.16
C ALA A 158 -15.92 11.85 -24.17
N GLU A 159 -14.86 11.67 -23.38
CA GLU A 159 -14.36 12.71 -22.47
C GLU A 159 -13.83 13.94 -23.21
N LYS A 160 -13.12 13.74 -24.33
CA LYS A 160 -12.68 14.84 -25.19
C LYS A 160 -13.84 15.63 -25.79
N GLU A 161 -14.90 14.93 -26.22
CA GLU A 161 -16.12 15.55 -26.73
C GLU A 161 -16.88 16.30 -25.63
N MET A 162 -17.02 15.70 -24.45
CA MET A 162 -17.60 16.35 -23.27
C MET A 162 -16.86 17.65 -22.92
N LEU A 163 -15.53 17.60 -22.80
CA LEU A 163 -14.72 18.79 -22.53
C LEU A 163 -14.90 19.86 -23.62
N GLN A 164 -14.88 19.47 -24.91
CA GLN A 164 -15.06 20.39 -26.02
C GLN A 164 -16.43 21.07 -25.95
N ASN A 165 -17.50 20.32 -25.72
CA ASN A 165 -18.87 20.86 -25.68
C ASN A 165 -19.08 21.73 -24.45
N VAL A 166 -18.67 21.26 -23.26
CA VAL A 166 -18.88 21.99 -22.01
C VAL A 166 -18.05 23.28 -21.97
N CYS A 167 -16.72 23.22 -22.24
CA CYS A 167 -15.87 24.40 -22.21
C CYS A 167 -16.21 25.44 -23.28
N SER A 168 -16.86 25.03 -24.41
CA SER A 168 -17.31 25.99 -25.43
C SER A 168 -18.59 26.74 -25.07
N VAL A 169 -19.38 26.26 -24.09
CA VAL A 169 -20.69 26.80 -23.69
C VAL A 169 -20.64 27.50 -22.34
N TYR A 170 -19.92 26.89 -21.37
CA TYR A 170 -19.77 27.48 -20.04
C TYR A 170 -18.51 28.32 -19.96
N GLU A 171 -18.64 29.55 -19.49
CA GLU A 171 -17.51 30.47 -19.20
C GLU A 171 -16.75 30.04 -17.93
N ARG A 172 -17.39 29.28 -17.04
CA ARG A 172 -16.87 28.82 -15.76
C ARG A 172 -16.93 27.31 -15.70
N THR A 173 -15.84 26.68 -16.05
CA THR A 173 -15.71 25.21 -16.08
C THR A 173 -14.62 24.76 -15.14
N ILE A 174 -14.93 23.81 -14.27
CA ILE A 174 -14.02 23.20 -13.28
C ILE A 174 -13.88 21.72 -13.62
N VAL A 175 -12.66 21.20 -13.68
CA VAL A 175 -12.40 19.78 -13.91
C VAL A 175 -11.77 19.17 -12.67
N LEU A 176 -12.37 18.09 -12.19
CA LEU A 176 -11.91 17.30 -11.04
C LEU A 176 -11.38 15.95 -11.51
N LEU A 177 -10.15 15.63 -11.18
CA LEU A 177 -9.49 14.38 -11.55
C LEU A 177 -9.53 13.40 -10.36
N ASN A 178 -10.54 12.50 -10.36
CA ASN A 178 -10.67 11.41 -9.39
C ASN A 178 -9.88 10.20 -9.88
N VAL A 179 -8.57 10.26 -9.73
CA VAL A 179 -7.60 9.32 -10.31
C VAL A 179 -6.57 8.87 -9.27
N GLY A 180 -6.02 7.66 -9.43
CA GLY A 180 -4.97 7.15 -8.54
C GLY A 180 -3.55 7.59 -8.92
N ASN A 181 -3.34 7.90 -10.21
CA ASN A 181 -2.05 8.25 -10.79
C ASN A 181 -2.14 9.55 -11.55
N ILE A 182 -1.00 10.16 -11.88
CA ILE A 182 -0.97 11.27 -12.86
C ILE A 182 -1.36 10.76 -14.24
N ILE A 183 -2.06 11.60 -15.01
CA ILE A 183 -2.50 11.34 -16.38
C ILE A 183 -1.99 12.42 -17.34
N ASP A 184 -2.15 12.21 -18.65
CA ASP A 184 -1.84 13.24 -19.66
C ASP A 184 -2.63 14.52 -19.39
N MET A 185 -1.94 15.66 -19.39
CA MET A 185 -2.54 16.97 -19.07
C MET A 185 -2.55 17.95 -20.27
N LYS A 186 -2.15 17.53 -21.46
CA LYS A 186 -2.14 18.38 -22.67
C LYS A 186 -3.52 18.93 -23.02
N TRP A 187 -4.57 18.25 -22.62
CA TRP A 187 -5.95 18.67 -22.84
C TRP A 187 -6.30 19.97 -22.11
N VAL A 188 -5.61 20.31 -21.01
CA VAL A 188 -5.81 21.57 -20.27
C VAL A 188 -5.54 22.77 -21.17
N ASP A 189 -4.42 22.77 -21.90
CA ASP A 189 -4.09 23.83 -22.83
C ASP A 189 -5.04 23.88 -24.04
N LYS A 190 -5.59 22.74 -24.45
CA LYS A 190 -6.46 22.61 -25.60
C LYS A 190 -7.89 23.08 -25.37
N TYR A 191 -8.50 22.69 -24.22
CA TYR A 191 -9.90 22.98 -23.92
C TYR A 191 -10.08 24.16 -22.97
N ASP A 192 -9.01 24.61 -22.34
CA ASP A 192 -8.89 25.79 -21.49
C ASP A 192 -9.98 25.92 -20.41
N PRO A 193 -10.19 24.86 -19.55
CA PRO A 193 -11.11 24.98 -18.44
C PRO A 193 -10.65 26.06 -17.46
N SER A 194 -11.59 26.71 -16.74
CA SER A 194 -11.27 27.78 -15.81
C SER A 194 -10.49 27.29 -14.57
N ALA A 195 -10.78 26.07 -14.09
CA ALA A 195 -10.03 25.46 -13.01
C ALA A 195 -9.84 23.96 -13.23
N VAL A 196 -8.73 23.44 -12.72
CA VAL A 196 -8.40 22.00 -12.74
C VAL A 196 -7.82 21.59 -11.39
N LEU A 197 -8.30 20.50 -10.82
CA LEU A 197 -7.82 19.94 -9.57
C LEU A 197 -7.56 18.45 -9.71
N TYR A 198 -6.42 17.98 -9.21
CA TYR A 198 -6.24 16.59 -8.84
C TYR A 198 -6.87 16.38 -7.47
N VAL A 199 -7.96 15.62 -7.42
CA VAL A 199 -8.68 15.29 -6.18
C VAL A 199 -8.37 13.87 -5.70
N TRP A 200 -7.60 13.12 -6.49
CA TRP A 200 -7.09 11.78 -6.20
C TRP A 200 -8.21 10.78 -5.87
N GLN A 201 -7.87 9.75 -5.10
CA GLN A 201 -8.77 8.76 -4.52
C GLN A 201 -8.75 8.96 -3.00
N GLY A 202 -9.71 9.68 -2.49
CA GLY A 202 -9.71 10.23 -1.13
C GLY A 202 -10.30 9.31 -0.04
N GLY A 203 -10.42 8.00 -0.29
CA GLY A 203 -11.04 7.10 0.68
C GLY A 203 -12.54 7.36 0.86
N GLN A 204 -13.04 7.05 2.07
CA GLN A 204 -14.47 7.21 2.34
C GLN A 204 -14.93 8.67 2.51
N GLU A 205 -14.02 9.61 2.81
CA GLU A 205 -14.30 11.05 2.99
C GLU A 205 -13.85 11.91 1.80
N GLY A 206 -13.52 11.27 0.67
CA GLY A 206 -12.95 11.97 -0.48
C GLY A 206 -13.79 13.12 -0.99
N GLY A 207 -15.11 12.93 -1.15
CA GLY A 207 -16.03 13.98 -1.57
C GLY A 207 -16.15 15.11 -0.57
N SER A 208 -16.11 14.81 0.74
CA SER A 208 -16.15 15.83 1.79
C SER A 208 -14.94 16.77 1.71
N GLY A 209 -13.72 16.22 1.55
CA GLY A 209 -12.52 17.02 1.41
C GLY A 209 -12.49 17.83 0.12
N VAL A 210 -13.05 17.29 -0.98
CA VAL A 210 -13.23 18.03 -2.24
C VAL A 210 -14.20 19.21 -2.05
N LEU A 211 -15.31 18.99 -1.35
CA LEU A 211 -16.27 20.04 -1.03
C LEU A 211 -15.63 21.19 -0.25
N ASP A 212 -14.78 20.90 0.76
CA ASP A 212 -14.07 21.91 1.55
C ASP A 212 -13.20 22.81 0.69
N VAL A 213 -12.49 22.22 -0.27
CA VAL A 213 -11.67 22.99 -1.20
C VAL A 213 -12.54 23.78 -2.17
N LEU A 214 -13.59 23.18 -2.75
CA LEU A 214 -14.47 23.87 -3.69
C LEU A 214 -15.21 25.05 -3.05
N SER A 215 -15.65 24.92 -1.80
CA SER A 215 -16.36 25.96 -1.05
C SER A 215 -15.45 27.05 -0.49
N GLY A 216 -14.15 26.75 -0.35
CA GLY A 216 -13.17 27.62 0.31
C GLY A 216 -13.18 27.51 1.84
N ASP A 217 -13.83 26.50 2.41
CA ASP A 217 -13.74 26.15 3.83
C ASP A 217 -12.31 25.74 4.17
N GLU A 218 -11.62 25.08 3.21
CA GLU A 218 -10.19 24.83 3.25
C GLU A 218 -9.49 25.46 2.02
N CYS A 219 -8.40 26.16 2.27
CA CYS A 219 -7.58 26.75 1.22
C CYS A 219 -6.65 25.66 0.65
N PRO A 220 -6.66 25.39 -0.68
CA PRO A 220 -5.80 24.36 -1.26
C PRO A 220 -4.33 24.60 -0.94
N SER A 221 -3.66 23.57 -0.49
CA SER A 221 -2.25 23.62 -0.07
C SER A 221 -1.47 22.37 -0.49
N GLY A 222 -2.11 21.49 -1.27
CA GLY A 222 -1.48 20.30 -1.83
C GLY A 222 -0.45 20.62 -2.89
N ARG A 223 0.59 19.79 -2.99
CA ARG A 223 1.70 19.91 -3.94
C ARG A 223 1.89 18.57 -4.64
N LEU A 224 2.13 18.58 -5.96
CA LEU A 224 2.39 17.36 -6.71
C LEU A 224 3.56 16.57 -6.12
N SER A 225 3.34 15.30 -5.88
CA SER A 225 4.37 14.33 -5.49
C SER A 225 5.18 13.80 -6.69
N ASP A 226 4.79 14.21 -7.89
CA ASP A 226 5.31 13.72 -9.17
C ASP A 226 5.46 14.84 -10.19
N THR A 227 6.42 14.71 -11.09
CA THR A 227 6.57 15.56 -12.26
C THR A 227 5.60 15.15 -13.34
N ILE A 228 4.85 16.07 -13.94
CA ILE A 228 4.01 15.81 -15.10
C ILE A 228 4.70 16.36 -16.35
N ALA A 229 5.13 15.47 -17.24
CA ALA A 229 5.71 15.84 -18.52
C ALA A 229 4.63 16.03 -19.60
N TYR A 230 4.96 16.72 -20.69
CA TYR A 230 4.07 16.90 -21.83
C TYR A 230 3.77 15.59 -22.56
N ASP A 231 4.70 14.63 -22.56
CA ASP A 231 4.49 13.33 -23.22
C ASP A 231 5.02 12.20 -22.33
N ILE A 232 4.30 11.08 -22.31
CA ILE A 232 4.72 9.88 -21.58
C ILE A 232 6.08 9.36 -22.06
N LYS A 233 6.42 9.59 -23.32
CA LYS A 233 7.70 9.22 -23.92
C LYS A 233 8.87 10.06 -23.41
N ASP A 234 8.61 11.19 -22.79
CA ASP A 234 9.66 12.05 -22.22
C ASP A 234 10.19 11.51 -20.88
N TYR A 235 9.47 10.57 -20.25
CA TYR A 235 9.99 9.85 -19.08
C TYR A 235 11.00 8.78 -19.53
N PRO A 236 12.25 8.84 -19.05
CA PRO A 236 13.31 7.95 -19.54
C PRO A 236 13.02 6.46 -19.28
N SER A 237 12.28 6.17 -18.21
CA SER A 237 11.86 4.81 -17.87
C SER A 237 10.89 4.19 -18.88
N THR A 238 10.12 4.97 -19.63
CA THR A 238 9.12 4.48 -20.56
C THR A 238 9.71 3.62 -21.68
N ALA A 239 10.98 3.87 -22.06
CA ALA A 239 11.68 3.06 -23.05
C ALA A 239 11.91 1.60 -22.64
N TYR A 240 11.83 1.30 -21.35
CA TYR A 240 12.12 -0.01 -20.75
C TYR A 240 10.95 -0.57 -19.94
N TYR A 241 9.84 0.16 -19.86
CA TYR A 241 8.68 -0.20 -19.10
C TYR A 241 7.80 -1.24 -19.81
N GLY A 242 7.23 -2.18 -19.06
CA GLY A 242 6.30 -3.17 -19.60
C GLY A 242 6.96 -4.39 -20.27
N ASP A 243 8.28 -4.53 -20.25
CA ASP A 243 8.94 -5.74 -20.72
C ASP A 243 8.64 -6.92 -19.78
N THR A 244 8.40 -8.09 -20.37
CA THR A 244 7.99 -9.31 -19.65
C THR A 244 9.14 -10.04 -18.96
N LEU A 245 10.38 -9.81 -19.40
CA LEU A 245 11.57 -10.53 -18.94
C LEU A 245 12.54 -9.65 -18.17
N GLU A 246 12.76 -8.43 -18.65
CA GLU A 246 13.75 -7.51 -18.06
C GLU A 246 13.25 -6.08 -18.02
N ASN A 247 13.17 -5.53 -16.85
CA ASN A 247 12.93 -4.11 -16.65
C ASN A 247 14.27 -3.43 -16.36
N LYS A 248 14.81 -2.68 -17.33
CA LYS A 248 16.11 -2.02 -17.21
C LYS A 248 15.98 -0.63 -16.60
N TYR A 249 16.73 -0.38 -15.57
CA TYR A 249 16.78 0.90 -14.86
C TYR A 249 17.94 1.75 -15.42
N ALA A 250 17.91 1.98 -16.74
CA ALA A 250 19.00 2.65 -17.46
C ALA A 250 19.07 4.16 -17.18
N GLU A 251 17.98 4.74 -16.73
CA GLU A 251 17.93 6.13 -16.24
C GLU A 251 18.68 6.32 -14.91
N ASP A 252 19.02 5.23 -14.23
CA ASP A 252 19.77 5.19 -12.98
C ASP A 252 19.14 6.06 -11.87
N ILE A 253 19.87 7.06 -11.36
CA ILE A 253 19.39 7.98 -10.33
C ILE A 253 18.52 9.12 -10.88
N TYR A 254 18.28 9.16 -12.19
CA TYR A 254 17.55 10.23 -12.85
C TYR A 254 16.09 9.85 -13.10
N VAL A 255 15.30 9.80 -12.03
CA VAL A 255 13.86 9.54 -12.04
C VAL A 255 13.11 10.84 -11.75
N GLY A 256 11.97 11.05 -12.41
CA GLY A 256 11.10 12.20 -12.18
C GLY A 256 11.83 13.53 -12.29
N TYR A 257 11.63 14.43 -11.33
CA TYR A 257 12.25 15.76 -11.35
C TYR A 257 13.78 15.71 -11.39
N ARG A 258 14.43 14.65 -10.90
CA ARG A 258 15.88 14.47 -10.95
C ARG A 258 16.36 14.36 -12.40
N TYR A 259 15.59 13.68 -13.26
CA TYR A 259 15.84 13.62 -14.70
C TYR A 259 15.53 14.97 -15.35
N PHE A 260 14.32 15.44 -15.19
CA PHE A 260 13.84 16.62 -15.90
C PHE A 260 14.64 17.87 -15.56
N SER A 261 14.93 18.13 -14.28
CA SER A 261 15.74 19.30 -13.88
C SER A 261 17.18 19.24 -14.40
N THR A 262 17.68 18.05 -14.71
CA THR A 262 19.06 17.86 -15.17
C THR A 262 19.17 17.92 -16.68
N PHE A 263 18.26 17.25 -17.41
CA PHE A 263 18.41 16.99 -18.84
C PHE A 263 17.34 17.61 -19.74
N ALA A 264 16.13 17.84 -19.23
CA ALA A 264 14.98 18.17 -20.08
C ALA A 264 13.91 19.04 -19.37
N PRO A 265 14.28 20.20 -18.77
CA PRO A 265 13.33 21.05 -18.04
C PRO A 265 12.21 21.59 -18.92
N GLU A 266 12.43 21.73 -20.23
CA GLU A 266 11.45 22.20 -21.21
C GLU A 266 10.35 21.16 -21.53
N LYS A 267 10.54 19.90 -21.11
CA LYS A 267 9.57 18.81 -21.30
C LYS A 267 8.52 18.77 -20.19
N VAL A 268 8.69 19.55 -19.14
CA VAL A 268 7.84 19.53 -17.95
C VAL A 268 6.68 20.50 -18.09
N GLN A 269 5.46 19.96 -18.07
CA GLN A 269 4.23 20.76 -18.00
C GLN A 269 4.01 21.26 -16.57
N TYR A 270 4.02 20.36 -15.57
CA TYR A 270 3.91 20.70 -14.15
C TYR A 270 5.08 20.08 -13.37
N PRO A 271 5.89 20.89 -12.68
CA PRO A 271 7.03 20.37 -11.95
C PRO A 271 6.63 19.67 -10.64
N PHE A 272 7.51 18.81 -10.15
CA PHE A 272 7.42 18.27 -8.79
C PHE A 272 7.25 19.39 -7.77
N GLY A 273 6.33 19.21 -6.84
CA GLY A 273 5.99 20.21 -5.83
C GLY A 273 5.04 21.30 -6.30
N PHE A 274 4.59 21.31 -7.55
CA PHE A 274 3.64 22.30 -8.05
C PHE A 274 2.26 22.18 -7.39
N GLY A 275 1.64 23.31 -7.14
CA GLY A 275 0.26 23.45 -6.68
C GLY A 275 -0.06 24.92 -6.43
N LEU A 276 -1.25 25.36 -6.80
CA LEU A 276 -1.76 26.69 -6.55
C LEU A 276 -2.52 26.77 -5.23
N SER A 277 -2.81 27.99 -4.79
CA SER A 277 -3.57 28.28 -3.58
C SER A 277 -4.56 29.42 -3.85
N TYR A 278 -5.56 29.59 -2.96
CA TYR A 278 -6.42 30.78 -2.98
C TYR A 278 -5.74 32.02 -2.39
N THR A 279 -4.57 31.86 -1.81
CA THR A 279 -3.75 32.93 -1.28
C THR A 279 -2.34 32.89 -1.89
N GLN A 280 -1.49 33.83 -1.51
CA GLN A 280 -0.11 33.92 -2.00
C GLN A 280 0.85 33.98 -0.83
N PHE A 281 2.00 33.32 -0.98
CA PHE A 281 3.03 33.29 0.04
C PHE A 281 4.34 33.88 -0.49
N GLU A 282 5.02 34.60 0.39
CA GLU A 282 6.41 35.00 0.20
C GLU A 282 7.29 34.06 1.00
N VAL A 283 8.18 33.36 0.30
CA VAL A 283 9.09 32.36 0.92
C VAL A 283 10.51 32.90 0.84
N ASN A 284 11.13 33.13 1.99
CA ASN A 284 12.53 33.55 2.10
C ASN A 284 13.28 32.54 2.99
N GLY A 285 14.50 32.20 2.60
CA GLY A 285 15.29 31.20 3.34
C GLY A 285 16.74 31.57 3.46
N GLU A 286 17.41 31.01 4.46
CA GLU A 286 18.86 31.12 4.62
C GLU A 286 19.43 29.82 5.23
N VAL A 287 20.66 29.49 4.87
CA VAL A 287 21.43 28.42 5.49
C VAL A 287 22.03 28.94 6.79
N LYS A 288 21.58 28.42 7.93
CA LYS A 288 22.09 28.81 9.27
C LYS A 288 23.38 28.08 9.62
N ALA A 289 23.48 26.81 9.25
CA ALA A 289 24.68 26.02 9.50
C ALA A 289 24.77 24.89 8.46
N ALA A 290 25.97 24.51 8.08
CA ALA A 290 26.25 23.39 7.21
C ALA A 290 27.52 22.67 7.67
N SER A 291 27.38 21.38 8.03
CA SER A 291 28.48 20.49 8.32
C SER A 291 28.52 19.38 7.27
N LEU A 292 29.41 19.52 6.30
CA LEU A 292 29.57 18.56 5.18
C LEU A 292 30.60 17.46 5.53
N THR A 293 30.28 16.71 6.60
CA THR A 293 31.11 15.60 7.10
C THR A 293 30.25 14.38 7.40
N ALA A 294 30.86 13.24 7.67
CA ALA A 294 30.12 12.05 8.14
C ALA A 294 29.28 12.39 9.38
N GLY A 295 27.97 12.03 9.31
CA GLY A 295 27.00 12.36 10.36
C GLY A 295 26.64 13.85 10.46
N GLY A 296 27.13 14.69 9.56
CA GLY A 296 26.81 16.12 9.50
C GLY A 296 25.41 16.39 8.96
N LYS A 297 24.98 17.65 9.11
CA LYS A 297 23.67 18.11 8.63
C LYS A 297 23.74 19.58 8.14
N VAL A 298 22.76 19.94 7.35
CA VAL A 298 22.49 21.32 6.95
C VAL A 298 21.25 21.79 7.69
N THR A 299 21.32 22.91 8.37
CA THR A 299 20.19 23.57 9.02
C THR A 299 19.80 24.79 8.23
N VAL A 300 18.54 24.87 7.83
CA VAL A 300 17.99 26.00 7.10
C VAL A 300 16.84 26.61 7.89
N GLU A 301 16.71 27.93 7.80
CA GLU A 301 15.57 28.69 8.35
C GLU A 301 14.78 29.27 7.18
N ILE A 302 13.48 28.95 7.13
CA ILE A 302 12.58 29.41 6.07
C ILE A 302 11.47 30.26 6.67
N SER A 303 11.40 31.52 6.28
CA SER A 303 10.32 32.44 6.64
C SER A 303 9.24 32.38 5.56
N VAL A 304 8.01 32.04 5.95
CA VAL A 304 6.84 31.96 5.09
C VAL A 304 5.84 33.03 5.54
N LYS A 305 5.51 33.97 4.68
CA LYS A 305 4.54 35.04 4.95
C LYS A 305 3.35 34.93 4.01
N ASN A 306 2.14 34.92 4.54
CA ASN A 306 0.94 35.04 3.75
C ASN A 306 0.77 36.48 3.28
N ILE A 307 1.00 36.75 2.00
CA ILE A 307 0.86 38.09 1.37
C ILE A 307 -0.45 38.24 0.59
N GLY A 308 -1.29 37.19 0.60
CA GLY A 308 -2.59 37.21 -0.08
C GLY A 308 -3.74 37.72 0.81
N ARG A 309 -4.96 37.31 0.48
CA ARG A 309 -6.20 37.86 1.09
C ARG A 309 -6.97 36.90 1.96
N VAL A 310 -6.67 35.59 1.88
CA VAL A 310 -7.33 34.54 2.66
C VAL A 310 -6.31 33.77 3.48
N ALA A 311 -6.77 33.17 4.56
CA ALA A 311 -5.96 32.28 5.39
C ALA A 311 -5.59 31.01 4.60
N GLY A 312 -4.40 30.47 4.83
CA GLY A 312 -3.96 29.25 4.15
C GLY A 312 -2.67 28.69 4.71
N LYS A 313 -2.35 27.49 4.29
CA LYS A 313 -1.10 26.78 4.60
C LYS A 313 -0.19 26.76 3.38
N ASN A 314 1.10 26.63 3.61
CA ASN A 314 2.07 26.42 2.54
C ASN A 314 3.01 25.26 2.84
N ALA A 315 3.31 24.44 1.83
CA ALA A 315 4.35 23.43 1.90
C ALA A 315 5.63 23.96 1.22
N VAL A 316 6.70 24.02 1.98
CA VAL A 316 8.01 24.50 1.51
C VAL A 316 8.95 23.33 1.33
N GLN A 317 9.69 23.35 0.24
CA GLN A 317 10.62 22.29 -0.17
C GLN A 317 12.04 22.87 -0.22
N VAL A 318 13.01 22.10 0.27
CA VAL A 318 14.44 22.47 0.26
C VAL A 318 15.21 21.50 -0.60
N TYR A 319 15.98 22.03 -1.54
CA TYR A 319 16.75 21.24 -2.51
C TYR A 319 18.23 21.50 -2.39
N CYS A 320 19.04 20.46 -2.66
CA CYS A 320 20.49 20.57 -2.82
C CYS A 320 20.88 20.41 -4.28
N GLN A 321 21.82 21.23 -4.74
CA GLN A 321 22.61 21.02 -5.93
C GLN A 321 24.04 20.72 -5.50
N ALA A 322 24.45 19.47 -5.62
CA ALA A 322 25.82 19.05 -5.36
C ALA A 322 26.73 19.33 -6.59
N PRO A 323 28.05 19.44 -6.42
CA PRO A 323 28.98 19.53 -7.54
C PRO A 323 28.92 18.26 -8.37
N GLN A 324 29.03 18.35 -9.69
CA GLN A 324 28.95 17.18 -10.58
C GLN A 324 30.04 16.15 -10.31
N GLY A 325 31.29 16.62 -10.07
CA GLY A 325 32.43 15.76 -9.74
C GLY A 325 32.65 14.65 -10.75
N GLU A 326 33.21 13.53 -10.28
CA GLU A 326 33.51 12.33 -11.09
C GLU A 326 32.25 11.47 -11.31
N LEU A 327 31.28 11.55 -10.36
CA LEU A 327 30.12 10.66 -10.34
C LEU A 327 28.94 11.18 -11.17
N GLY A 328 28.86 12.49 -11.41
CA GLY A 328 27.65 13.12 -11.97
C GLY A 328 26.50 13.14 -10.95
N LYS A 329 25.69 14.20 -10.95
CA LYS A 329 24.62 14.41 -9.98
C LYS A 329 23.36 14.96 -10.64
N PRO A 330 22.17 14.70 -10.08
CA PRO A 330 20.97 15.47 -10.45
C PRO A 330 21.17 16.96 -10.14
N ALA A 331 20.59 17.83 -10.97
CA ALA A 331 20.64 19.27 -10.76
C ALA A 331 19.91 19.69 -9.48
N ARG A 332 18.95 18.91 -9.02
CA ARG A 332 18.19 19.14 -7.78
C ARG A 332 17.93 17.80 -7.08
N VAL A 333 18.08 17.80 -5.76
CA VAL A 333 17.70 16.68 -4.88
C VAL A 333 16.94 17.26 -3.71
N LEU A 334 15.72 16.82 -3.45
CA LEU A 334 14.95 17.18 -2.25
C LEU A 334 15.66 16.67 -1.00
N ILE A 335 15.95 17.58 -0.05
CA ILE A 335 16.71 17.25 1.16
C ILE A 335 15.93 17.50 2.44
N ALA A 336 14.91 18.35 2.39
CA ALA A 336 13.97 18.61 3.48
C ALA A 336 12.70 19.25 2.94
N TYR A 337 11.62 19.14 3.70
CA TYR A 337 10.37 19.88 3.48
C TYR A 337 9.67 20.14 4.81
N GLY A 338 8.73 21.07 4.79
CA GLY A 338 7.87 21.34 5.94
C GLY A 338 6.62 22.09 5.52
N LYS A 339 5.54 21.93 6.32
CA LYS A 339 4.26 22.61 6.11
C LYS A 339 4.01 23.61 7.23
N THR A 340 3.48 24.78 6.87
CA THR A 340 3.10 25.79 7.87
C THR A 340 1.79 25.41 8.55
N GLU A 341 1.54 26.02 9.70
CA GLU A 341 0.18 26.13 10.21
C GLU A 341 -0.64 27.07 9.31
N VAL A 342 -1.94 27.22 9.62
CA VAL A 342 -2.77 28.19 8.91
C VAL A 342 -2.27 29.60 9.18
N LEU A 343 -1.82 30.31 8.16
CA LEU A 343 -1.37 31.69 8.25
C LEU A 343 -2.47 32.65 7.80
N MET A 344 -2.86 33.57 8.68
CA MET A 344 -3.77 34.66 8.33
C MET A 344 -3.09 35.65 7.36
N PRO A 345 -3.84 36.47 6.57
CA PRO A 345 -3.27 37.52 5.74
C PRO A 345 -2.30 38.41 6.51
N GLY A 346 -1.06 38.52 6.04
CA GLY A 346 0.02 39.29 6.67
C GLY A 346 0.80 38.54 7.74
N GLU A 347 0.36 37.37 8.18
CA GLU A 347 1.05 36.56 9.19
C GLU A 347 2.28 35.85 8.59
N THR A 348 3.28 35.63 9.45
CA THR A 348 4.55 35.00 9.10
C THR A 348 4.85 33.86 10.08
N GLN A 349 5.28 32.71 9.55
CA GLN A 349 5.84 31.61 10.33
C GLN A 349 7.27 31.33 9.88
N VAL A 350 8.13 30.97 10.82
CA VAL A 350 9.50 30.53 10.54
C VAL A 350 9.57 29.03 10.78
N LEU A 351 9.98 28.30 9.74
CA LEU A 351 10.26 26.87 9.78
C LEU A 351 11.77 26.66 9.92
N GLN A 352 12.19 25.84 10.87
CA GLN A 352 13.57 25.37 10.98
C GLN A 352 13.62 23.93 10.49
N LEU A 353 14.35 23.69 9.40
CA LEU A 353 14.46 22.39 8.76
C LEU A 353 15.90 21.90 8.81
N GLU A 354 16.05 20.59 9.06
CA GLU A 354 17.35 19.93 9.08
C GLU A 354 17.40 18.87 7.99
N ALA A 355 18.50 18.84 7.25
CA ALA A 355 18.78 17.84 6.23
C ALA A 355 20.10 17.13 6.57
N PRO A 356 20.09 15.84 6.86
CA PRO A 356 21.34 15.11 7.06
C PRO A 356 22.09 15.01 5.73
N VAL A 357 23.42 14.94 5.78
CA VAL A 357 24.24 14.81 4.55
C VAL A 357 23.93 13.54 3.78
N SER A 358 23.41 12.51 4.43
CA SER A 358 22.96 11.26 3.81
C SER A 358 21.79 11.46 2.82
N ALA A 359 21.08 12.60 2.88
CA ALA A 359 20.00 12.94 1.93
C ALA A 359 20.55 13.34 0.55
N PHE A 360 21.81 13.77 0.45
CA PHE A 360 22.41 14.27 -0.80
C PHE A 360 23.84 13.78 -1.06
N ALA A 361 24.38 12.89 -0.25
CA ALA A 361 25.61 12.17 -0.54
C ALA A 361 25.38 11.19 -1.71
N SER A 362 26.41 10.98 -2.52
CA SER A 362 26.36 10.09 -3.69
C SER A 362 27.08 8.80 -3.45
N PHE A 363 26.54 7.70 -3.96
CA PHE A 363 27.16 6.37 -3.81
C PHE A 363 28.12 6.09 -4.98
N ASP A 364 29.40 5.84 -4.65
CA ASP A 364 30.40 5.43 -5.64
C ASP A 364 30.47 3.91 -5.76
N ASP A 365 29.75 3.35 -6.72
CA ASP A 365 29.82 1.95 -7.08
C ASP A 365 30.99 1.63 -8.02
N THR A 366 31.60 2.67 -8.63
CA THR A 366 32.68 2.54 -9.63
C THR A 366 34.07 2.55 -9.03
N GLY A 367 34.27 3.21 -7.91
CA GLY A 367 35.58 3.54 -7.33
C GLY A 367 36.30 4.70 -8.04
N ARG A 368 35.62 5.49 -8.88
CA ARG A 368 36.21 6.63 -9.59
C ARG A 368 36.71 7.72 -8.66
N THR A 369 36.04 7.91 -7.54
CA THR A 369 36.51 8.86 -6.51
C THR A 369 37.73 8.36 -5.73
N GLY A 370 38.19 7.16 -5.99
CA GLY A 370 39.19 6.43 -5.20
C GLY A 370 38.60 5.69 -3.98
N GLN A 371 37.27 5.76 -3.79
CA GLN A 371 36.53 5.19 -2.64
C GLN A 371 35.35 4.34 -3.16
N LYS A 372 35.57 3.05 -3.40
CA LYS A 372 34.53 2.14 -3.90
C LYS A 372 33.55 1.75 -2.78
N SER A 373 32.28 1.60 -3.12
CA SER A 373 31.20 1.18 -2.23
C SER A 373 30.99 2.12 -1.03
N CYS A 374 31.13 3.42 -1.25
CA CYS A 374 30.97 4.46 -0.23
C CYS A 374 29.92 5.48 -0.64
N PHE A 375 29.23 6.04 0.34
CA PHE A 375 28.62 7.35 0.18
C PHE A 375 29.67 8.44 0.38
N VAL A 376 29.73 9.37 -0.57
CA VAL A 376 30.74 10.45 -0.57
C VAL A 376 30.11 11.80 -0.81
N LEU A 377 30.75 12.83 -0.28
CA LEU A 377 30.59 14.21 -0.70
C LEU A 377 31.85 14.59 -1.49
N GLU A 378 31.72 14.85 -2.78
CA GLU A 378 32.85 15.27 -3.61
C GLU A 378 33.22 16.72 -3.37
N ALA A 379 34.49 17.07 -3.56
CA ALA A 379 34.98 18.45 -3.43
C ALA A 379 34.24 19.40 -4.37
N GLY A 380 33.91 20.58 -3.89
CA GLY A 380 33.20 21.62 -4.65
C GLY A 380 32.15 22.36 -3.85
N GLU A 381 31.37 23.17 -4.55
CA GLU A 381 30.31 23.98 -3.99
C GLU A 381 28.97 23.23 -3.98
N TYR A 382 28.34 23.18 -2.81
CA TYR A 382 26.98 22.69 -2.56
C TYR A 382 26.07 23.90 -2.42
N ARG A 383 25.04 23.98 -3.27
CA ARG A 383 24.08 25.08 -3.30
C ARG A 383 22.74 24.60 -2.79
N PHE A 384 22.09 25.39 -1.95
CA PHE A 384 20.80 25.08 -1.34
C PHE A 384 19.73 26.05 -1.85
N TYR A 385 18.57 25.48 -2.17
CA TYR A 385 17.42 26.21 -2.73
C TYR A 385 16.19 25.91 -1.88
N ALA A 386 15.29 26.90 -1.74
CA ALA A 386 14.00 26.71 -1.09
C ALA A 386 12.88 27.38 -1.88
N GLY A 387 11.69 26.77 -1.83
CA GLY A 387 10.52 27.30 -2.54
C GLY A 387 9.35 26.34 -2.48
N GLU A 388 8.35 26.60 -3.31
CA GLU A 388 7.10 25.86 -3.34
C GLU A 388 7.12 24.68 -4.31
N ASN A 389 8.09 24.63 -5.24
CA ASN A 389 8.32 23.53 -6.18
C ASN A 389 9.77 23.54 -6.66
N VAL A 390 10.18 22.47 -7.34
CA VAL A 390 11.58 22.29 -7.77
C VAL A 390 12.04 23.31 -8.82
N ARG A 391 11.13 23.84 -9.66
CA ARG A 391 11.44 24.80 -10.72
C ARG A 391 11.67 26.20 -10.16
N ASP A 392 10.83 26.65 -9.25
CA ASP A 392 10.76 28.01 -8.77
C ASP A 392 11.54 28.22 -7.45
N ALA A 393 12.14 27.16 -6.89
CA ALA A 393 12.96 27.25 -5.69
C ALA A 393 14.16 28.19 -5.90
N GLY A 394 14.25 29.23 -5.04
CA GLY A 394 15.31 30.25 -5.05
C GLY A 394 16.54 29.80 -4.27
N LEU A 395 17.73 30.30 -4.64
CA LEU A 395 18.98 30.04 -3.92
C LEU A 395 18.94 30.71 -2.54
N ILE A 396 19.16 29.90 -1.47
CA ILE A 396 19.16 30.39 -0.07
C ILE A 396 20.53 30.38 0.59
N GLY A 397 21.53 29.82 -0.08
CA GLY A 397 22.91 29.77 0.39
C GLY A 397 23.74 28.69 -0.25
N SER A 398 25.02 28.71 0.00
CA SER A 398 25.95 27.66 -0.45
C SER A 398 27.06 27.44 0.57
N THR A 399 27.72 26.28 0.47
CA THR A 399 28.93 25.95 1.22
C THR A 399 29.84 25.08 0.36
N SER A 400 31.12 25.04 0.67
CA SER A 400 32.09 24.26 -0.12
C SER A 400 32.93 23.34 0.77
N ILE A 401 33.37 22.24 0.20
CA ILE A 401 34.42 21.39 0.77
C ILE A 401 35.58 21.29 -0.22
N ASP A 402 36.80 21.37 0.29
CA ASP A 402 38.02 21.36 -0.53
C ASP A 402 38.48 19.97 -0.91
N THR A 403 38.07 18.97 -0.15
CA THR A 403 38.46 17.58 -0.34
C THR A 403 37.27 16.65 -0.21
N LEU A 404 37.32 15.52 -0.92
CA LEU A 404 36.31 14.48 -0.81
C LEU A 404 36.17 14.02 0.64
N ALA A 405 34.91 13.89 1.10
CA ALA A 405 34.56 13.32 2.39
C ALA A 405 33.78 12.01 2.21
N VAL A 406 34.27 10.92 2.78
CA VAL A 406 33.50 9.67 2.90
C VAL A 406 32.52 9.84 4.05
N THR A 407 31.20 9.73 3.76
CA THR A 407 30.15 9.85 4.78
C THR A 407 29.77 8.51 5.37
N GLU A 408 29.81 7.46 4.58
CA GLU A 408 29.53 6.09 5.00
C GLU A 408 30.27 5.09 4.13
N GLN A 409 31.04 4.17 4.75
CA GLN A 409 31.67 3.05 4.06
C GLN A 409 30.75 1.84 4.13
N LEU A 410 30.35 1.32 2.99
CA LEU A 410 29.51 0.14 2.84
C LEU A 410 30.27 -0.98 2.10
N SER A 411 29.53 -2.01 1.69
CA SER A 411 30.06 -3.11 0.89
C SER A 411 29.39 -3.17 -0.49
N GLU A 412 30.06 -3.84 -1.43
CA GLU A 412 29.40 -4.22 -2.69
C GLU A 412 28.24 -5.16 -2.38
N ALA A 413 27.02 -4.79 -2.82
CA ALA A 413 25.83 -5.60 -2.62
C ALA A 413 24.85 -5.42 -3.77
N ILE A 414 24.20 -6.50 -4.21
CA ILE A 414 23.18 -6.53 -5.26
C ILE A 414 23.72 -5.97 -6.60
N ALA A 415 25.02 -6.01 -6.85
CA ALA A 415 25.57 -5.55 -8.11
C ALA A 415 25.09 -6.43 -9.29
N PRO A 416 24.86 -5.85 -10.48
CA PRO A 416 24.40 -6.61 -11.62
C PRO A 416 25.43 -7.62 -12.10
N VAL A 417 24.93 -8.75 -12.61
CA VAL A 417 25.76 -9.78 -13.28
C VAL A 417 25.74 -9.66 -14.80
N LYS A 418 24.76 -8.88 -15.31
CA LYS A 418 24.58 -8.65 -16.75
C LYS A 418 24.97 -7.20 -17.08
N ALA A 419 25.81 -7.04 -18.10
CA ALA A 419 26.27 -5.72 -18.53
C ALA A 419 25.12 -4.89 -19.10
N PHE A 420 25.03 -3.65 -18.70
CA PHE A 420 24.18 -2.62 -19.28
C PHE A 420 24.79 -1.22 -19.05
N ARG A 421 24.24 -0.23 -19.74
CA ARG A 421 24.68 1.15 -19.61
C ARG A 421 23.65 1.99 -18.89
N ARG A 422 24.11 2.97 -18.12
CA ARG A 422 23.28 3.94 -17.41
C ARG A 422 23.54 5.35 -17.86
N MET A 423 22.53 6.21 -17.69
CA MET A 423 22.64 7.65 -17.96
C MET A 423 23.61 8.34 -17.00
N LYS A 424 24.28 9.36 -17.50
CA LYS A 424 25.06 10.34 -16.73
C LYS A 424 25.04 11.71 -17.41
N PRO A 425 25.29 12.81 -16.68
CA PRO A 425 25.48 14.12 -17.27
C PRO A 425 26.79 14.21 -18.05
N ALA A 426 26.72 14.84 -19.23
CA ALA A 426 27.90 15.22 -20.01
C ALA A 426 28.19 16.73 -19.79
N CYS A 427 28.13 17.53 -20.87
CA CYS A 427 28.37 18.98 -20.80
C CYS A 427 27.05 19.71 -20.53
N ALA A 428 27.12 20.73 -19.66
CA ALA A 428 26.02 21.68 -19.50
C ALA A 428 26.03 22.74 -20.62
N ASP A 429 24.85 23.15 -21.05
CA ASP A 429 24.66 24.31 -21.91
C ASP A 429 24.77 25.64 -21.12
N GLU A 430 24.56 26.76 -21.79
CA GLU A 430 24.61 28.12 -21.18
C GLU A 430 23.53 28.33 -20.10
N LYS A 431 22.48 27.51 -20.07
CA LYS A 431 21.41 27.56 -19.07
C LYS A 431 21.65 26.61 -17.91
N GLY A 432 22.73 25.80 -17.96
CA GLY A 432 23.04 24.78 -16.95
C GLY A 432 22.30 23.45 -17.14
N VAL A 433 21.68 23.22 -18.29
CA VAL A 433 21.02 21.96 -18.66
C VAL A 433 22.07 21.03 -19.27
N TYR A 434 22.14 19.80 -18.76
CA TYR A 434 23.12 18.82 -19.19
C TYR A 434 22.63 18.00 -20.37
N SER A 435 23.53 17.68 -21.31
CA SER A 435 23.25 16.61 -22.27
C SER A 435 23.46 15.23 -21.65
N VAL A 436 22.73 14.23 -22.17
CA VAL A 436 22.85 12.84 -21.69
C VAL A 436 24.09 12.20 -22.30
N ASP A 437 24.91 11.57 -21.47
CA ASP A 437 25.94 10.61 -21.83
C ASP A 437 25.64 9.25 -21.18
N TRP A 438 26.38 8.22 -21.54
CA TRP A 438 26.16 6.87 -21.10
C TRP A 438 27.46 6.24 -20.59
N GLU A 439 27.40 5.51 -19.48
CA GLU A 439 28.53 4.76 -18.96
C GLU A 439 28.14 3.31 -18.66
N ASP A 440 29.15 2.43 -18.66
CA ASP A 440 28.95 1.04 -18.27
C ASP A 440 28.77 0.93 -16.76
N VAL A 441 27.79 0.13 -16.34
CA VAL A 441 27.52 -0.14 -14.93
C VAL A 441 28.51 -1.21 -14.43
N PRO A 442 29.14 -1.00 -13.23
CA PRO A 442 30.02 -2.00 -12.64
C PRO A 442 29.30 -3.31 -12.39
N LEU A 443 29.94 -4.40 -12.78
CA LEU A 443 29.45 -5.76 -12.53
C LEU A 443 29.87 -6.27 -11.15
N ARG A 444 29.13 -7.25 -10.65
CA ARG A 444 29.38 -7.94 -9.39
C ARG A 444 30.78 -8.57 -9.38
N THR A 445 31.50 -8.40 -8.27
CA THR A 445 32.83 -8.96 -8.05
C THR A 445 32.91 -9.89 -6.85
N ILE A 446 31.87 -9.91 -5.98
CA ILE A 446 31.80 -10.71 -4.75
C ILE A 446 30.60 -11.64 -4.81
N ASP A 447 30.79 -12.92 -4.55
CA ASP A 447 29.72 -13.90 -4.44
C ASP A 447 28.96 -13.70 -3.11
N PRO A 448 27.64 -13.49 -3.11
CA PRO A 448 26.83 -13.40 -1.89
C PRO A 448 26.93 -14.65 -1.00
N MET A 449 27.19 -15.83 -1.57
CA MET A 449 27.34 -17.08 -0.81
C MET A 449 28.65 -17.16 -0.04
N GLU A 450 29.72 -16.51 -0.53
CA GLU A 450 30.96 -16.34 0.25
C GLU A 450 30.73 -15.43 1.47
N LYS A 451 29.94 -14.37 1.30
CA LYS A 451 29.52 -13.52 2.44
C LYS A 451 28.71 -14.33 3.46
N ARG A 452 27.75 -15.15 3.00
CA ARG A 452 27.00 -16.04 3.89
C ARG A 452 27.92 -16.98 4.65
N ALA A 453 28.82 -17.64 3.97
CA ALA A 453 29.76 -18.60 4.60
C ALA A 453 30.61 -17.96 5.70
N SER A 454 31.00 -16.70 5.54
CA SER A 454 31.75 -15.95 6.55
C SER A 454 30.89 -15.36 7.68
N ASN A 455 29.55 -15.40 7.56
CA ASN A 455 28.59 -14.74 8.46
C ASN A 455 27.51 -15.70 8.98
N LEU A 456 27.81 -17.00 9.03
CA LEU A 456 26.90 -18.01 9.58
C LEU A 456 26.67 -17.76 11.08
N PRO A 457 25.40 -17.91 11.56
CA PRO A 457 25.11 -17.82 12.97
C PRO A 457 25.78 -19.00 13.74
N LYS A 458 26.05 -18.75 15.01
CA LYS A 458 26.58 -19.77 15.90
C LYS A 458 25.61 -20.95 15.96
N GLU A 459 26.15 -22.16 15.96
CA GLU A 459 25.39 -23.39 16.08
C GLU A 459 24.61 -23.47 17.38
N VAL A 460 23.33 -23.89 17.29
CA VAL A 460 22.41 -24.05 18.43
C VAL A 460 21.88 -25.50 18.42
N PRO A 461 22.54 -26.41 19.17
CA PRO A 461 22.10 -27.80 19.24
C PRO A 461 20.70 -27.97 19.83
N TYR A 462 19.96 -28.96 19.36
CA TYR A 462 18.67 -29.35 19.93
C TYR A 462 18.84 -29.92 21.33
N THR A 463 18.11 -29.37 22.31
CA THR A 463 18.19 -29.77 23.72
C THR A 463 17.04 -30.68 24.17
N GLY A 464 16.06 -30.95 23.31
CA GLY A 464 14.79 -31.53 23.71
C GLY A 464 13.94 -30.52 24.48
N ASP A 465 12.66 -30.86 24.69
CA ASP A 465 11.70 -30.00 25.41
C ASP A 465 12.15 -29.84 26.88
N GLN A 466 12.49 -28.62 27.23
CA GLN A 466 12.89 -28.17 28.59
C GLN A 466 11.72 -27.56 29.36
N GLY A 467 10.52 -27.51 28.77
CA GLY A 467 9.35 -26.85 29.34
C GLY A 467 9.43 -25.33 29.37
N TYR A 468 10.38 -24.71 28.67
CA TYR A 468 10.49 -23.27 28.62
C TYR A 468 9.35 -22.67 27.81
N LYS A 469 8.84 -21.52 28.28
CA LYS A 469 7.80 -20.73 27.60
C LYS A 469 8.41 -19.42 27.11
N LEU A 470 7.80 -18.84 26.06
CA LEU A 470 8.25 -17.57 25.53
C LEU A 470 8.21 -16.44 26.60
N SER A 471 7.26 -16.54 27.56
CA SER A 471 7.21 -15.61 28.71
C SER A 471 8.46 -15.68 29.60
N PHE A 472 9.16 -16.83 29.65
CA PHE A 472 10.42 -16.92 30.41
C PHE A 472 11.54 -16.10 29.78
N VAL A 473 11.47 -15.86 28.46
CA VAL A 473 12.39 -14.96 27.75
C VAL A 473 12.07 -13.50 28.11
N GLU A 474 10.77 -13.12 28.12
CA GLU A 474 10.33 -11.78 28.56
C GLU A 474 10.75 -11.50 30.00
N GLU A 475 10.60 -12.48 30.88
CA GLU A 475 10.98 -12.40 32.29
C GLU A 475 12.51 -12.44 32.53
N GLY A 476 13.31 -12.68 31.50
CA GLY A 476 14.79 -12.81 31.63
C GLY A 476 15.25 -14.08 32.35
N ARG A 477 14.40 -15.10 32.47
CA ARG A 477 14.71 -16.39 33.12
C ARG A 477 15.51 -17.31 32.23
N VAL A 478 15.32 -17.20 30.89
CA VAL A 478 16.09 -17.89 29.86
C VAL A 478 16.40 -16.95 28.72
N THR A 479 17.48 -17.21 27.99
CA THR A 479 17.78 -16.46 26.77
C THR A 479 16.89 -16.94 25.63
N MET A 480 16.73 -16.12 24.58
CA MET A 480 16.04 -16.53 23.34
C MET A 480 16.70 -17.76 22.71
N GLU A 481 18.02 -17.86 22.76
CA GLU A 481 18.77 -19.03 22.25
C GLU A 481 18.42 -20.30 23.03
N GLN A 482 18.41 -20.22 24.37
CA GLN A 482 18.01 -21.34 25.23
C GLN A 482 16.56 -21.77 25.00
N PHE A 483 15.66 -20.81 24.82
CA PHE A 483 14.26 -21.06 24.53
C PHE A 483 14.11 -21.79 23.18
N LEU A 484 14.76 -21.31 22.13
CA LEU A 484 14.64 -21.89 20.79
C LEU A 484 15.43 -23.21 20.63
N ALA A 485 16.45 -23.45 21.45
CA ALA A 485 17.20 -24.71 21.43
C ALA A 485 16.33 -25.94 21.73
N GLN A 486 15.21 -25.78 22.44
CA GLN A 486 14.28 -26.86 22.77
C GLN A 486 13.29 -27.22 21.64
N LEU A 487 13.15 -26.39 20.60
CA LEU A 487 12.31 -26.66 19.45
C LEU A 487 13.01 -27.65 18.50
N SER A 488 12.24 -28.65 18.02
CA SER A 488 12.75 -29.59 17.02
C SER A 488 12.94 -28.90 15.64
N ASP A 489 13.59 -29.58 14.71
CA ASP A 489 13.76 -29.08 13.36
C ASP A 489 12.40 -28.91 12.64
N GLU A 490 11.46 -29.83 12.87
CA GLU A 490 10.09 -29.72 12.35
C GLU A 490 9.37 -28.51 12.93
N GLU A 491 9.50 -28.26 14.24
CA GLU A 491 8.88 -27.11 14.91
C GLU A 491 9.48 -25.78 14.41
N LEU A 492 10.80 -25.72 14.16
CA LEU A 492 11.46 -24.58 13.56
C LEU A 492 11.00 -24.36 12.09
N CYS A 493 10.80 -25.44 11.32
CA CYS A 493 10.24 -25.34 9.98
C CYS A 493 8.79 -24.87 9.99
N CYS A 494 7.99 -25.23 11.00
CA CYS A 494 6.64 -24.70 11.18
C CYS A 494 6.66 -23.19 11.48
N MET A 495 7.66 -22.70 12.24
CA MET A 495 7.77 -21.28 12.58
C MET A 495 7.91 -20.35 11.36
N ILE A 496 8.60 -20.80 10.32
CA ILE A 496 8.82 -20.00 9.11
C ILE A 496 7.66 -20.06 8.11
N ARG A 497 6.62 -20.87 8.37
CA ARG A 497 5.46 -21.04 7.50
C ARG A 497 4.29 -20.22 8.04
N GLY A 498 3.95 -19.13 7.37
CA GLY A 498 2.71 -18.41 7.62
C GLY A 498 1.53 -19.13 6.98
N GLU A 499 0.40 -19.12 7.64
CA GLU A 499 -0.86 -19.69 7.13
C GLU A 499 -1.79 -18.57 6.66
N GLY A 500 -2.35 -18.71 5.52
CA GLY A 500 -3.24 -17.69 4.98
C GLY A 500 -4.27 -18.34 4.16
N MET A 501 -4.91 -17.62 3.30
CA MET A 501 -5.67 -16.38 3.55
C MET A 501 -6.85 -16.72 4.45
N CYS A 502 -7.24 -15.80 5.35
CA CYS A 502 -8.35 -16.01 6.26
C CYS A 502 -8.18 -17.24 7.17
N SER A 503 -6.97 -17.44 7.71
CA SER A 503 -6.71 -18.52 8.68
C SER A 503 -7.68 -18.43 9.86
N PRO A 504 -8.30 -19.55 10.28
CA PRO A 504 -9.20 -19.58 11.43
C PRO A 504 -8.49 -19.35 12.78
N LYS A 505 -7.17 -19.34 12.79
CA LYS A 505 -6.34 -19.18 14.00
C LYS A 505 -6.19 -17.71 14.43
N VAL A 506 -6.60 -16.77 13.58
CA VAL A 506 -6.57 -15.32 13.81
C VAL A 506 -7.90 -14.68 13.42
N THR A 507 -7.96 -13.35 13.41
CA THR A 507 -9.18 -12.64 13.05
C THR A 507 -9.65 -13.00 11.65
N ALA A 508 -10.93 -13.29 11.55
CA ALA A 508 -11.59 -13.65 10.32
C ALA A 508 -11.42 -12.63 9.20
N GLY A 509 -11.23 -13.09 7.98
CA GLY A 509 -11.12 -12.24 6.80
C GLY A 509 -9.78 -11.55 6.63
N THR A 510 -8.79 -11.81 7.50
CA THR A 510 -7.45 -11.23 7.42
C THR A 510 -6.53 -11.99 6.48
N ALA A 511 -5.41 -11.38 6.09
CA ALA A 511 -4.53 -11.90 5.05
C ALA A 511 -3.73 -13.14 5.48
N GLY A 512 -3.42 -13.31 6.77
CA GLY A 512 -2.69 -14.48 7.23
C GLY A 512 -2.36 -14.51 8.72
N ALA A 513 -1.95 -15.70 9.16
CA ALA A 513 -1.48 -16.01 10.51
C ALA A 513 -0.02 -16.47 10.47
N PHE A 514 0.76 -16.16 11.49
CA PHE A 514 2.16 -16.58 11.58
C PHE A 514 2.61 -16.80 13.02
N GLY A 515 3.76 -17.47 13.20
CA GLY A 515 4.29 -17.77 14.53
C GLY A 515 3.63 -18.98 15.15
N GLY A 516 2.82 -18.84 16.19
CA GLY A 516 2.15 -19.93 16.91
C GLY A 516 0.97 -20.56 16.17
N VAL A 517 1.17 -20.96 14.93
CA VAL A 517 0.13 -21.54 14.06
C VAL A 517 -0.12 -23.02 14.29
N THR A 518 0.67 -23.70 15.13
CA THR A 518 0.45 -25.10 15.53
C THR A 518 0.23 -25.23 17.05
N GLU A 519 -0.51 -26.24 17.50
CA GLU A 519 -0.73 -26.51 18.93
C GLU A 519 0.59 -26.63 19.69
N ARG A 520 1.61 -27.22 19.06
CA ARG A 520 2.91 -27.40 19.68
C ARG A 520 3.66 -26.09 19.88
N LEU A 521 3.60 -25.17 18.92
CA LEU A 521 4.17 -23.83 19.06
C LEU A 521 3.41 -23.01 20.11
N GLN A 522 2.09 -23.12 20.16
CA GLN A 522 1.28 -22.51 21.21
C GLN A 522 1.59 -23.10 22.61
N TYR A 523 1.87 -24.39 22.70
CA TYR A 523 2.35 -25.00 23.94
C TYR A 523 3.59 -24.30 24.48
N PHE A 524 4.52 -23.87 23.64
CA PHE A 524 5.70 -23.11 24.05
C PHE A 524 5.37 -21.62 24.39
N GLY A 525 4.13 -21.21 24.30
CA GLY A 525 3.69 -19.84 24.58
C GLY A 525 3.99 -18.87 23.43
N ILE A 526 4.10 -19.37 22.21
CA ILE A 526 4.24 -18.57 21.00
C ILE A 526 2.83 -18.23 20.49
N PRO A 527 2.40 -16.96 20.45
CA PRO A 527 1.07 -16.60 19.94
C PRO A 527 1.01 -16.68 18.41
N ALA A 528 -0.19 -16.85 17.86
CA ALA A 528 -0.45 -16.60 16.46
C ALA A 528 -0.56 -15.10 16.22
N GLY A 529 0.37 -14.54 15.45
CA GLY A 529 0.32 -13.16 14.96
C GLY A 529 -0.62 -13.05 13.77
N CYS A 530 -1.30 -11.92 13.63
CA CYS A 530 -2.26 -11.63 12.58
C CYS A 530 -1.77 -10.51 11.67
N CYS A 531 -1.86 -10.71 10.34
CA CYS A 531 -1.63 -9.64 9.37
C CYS A 531 -2.83 -9.45 8.47
N ALA A 532 -3.10 -8.19 8.09
CA ALA A 532 -4.17 -7.82 7.17
C ALA A 532 -3.67 -6.90 6.07
N ASP A 533 -4.18 -7.06 4.84
CA ASP A 533 -3.92 -6.12 3.76
C ASP A 533 -4.48 -4.74 4.08
N GLY A 534 -3.88 -3.73 3.43
CA GLY A 534 -4.50 -2.46 3.41
C GLY A 534 -3.67 -1.19 3.42
N PRO A 535 -2.87 -0.85 2.39
CA PRO A 535 -2.35 0.52 2.26
C PRO A 535 -3.41 1.63 2.32
N SER A 536 -4.64 1.33 1.89
CA SER A 536 -5.79 2.26 1.98
C SER A 536 -6.79 1.91 3.10
N GLY A 537 -6.33 1.28 4.20
CA GLY A 537 -7.15 0.81 5.32
C GLY A 537 -7.29 -0.72 5.37
N ILE A 538 -7.77 -1.27 6.47
CA ILE A 538 -7.79 -2.73 6.71
C ILE A 538 -8.75 -3.43 5.74
N ARG A 539 -8.22 -4.38 4.97
CA ARG A 539 -9.02 -5.27 4.16
C ARG A 539 -9.48 -6.46 4.98
N MET A 540 -10.80 -6.63 5.08
CA MET A 540 -11.45 -7.73 5.80
C MET A 540 -12.34 -8.53 4.86
N ASP A 541 -11.86 -9.65 4.36
CA ASP A 541 -12.55 -10.46 3.33
C ASP A 541 -13.86 -11.11 3.79
N CYS A 542 -14.12 -11.10 5.08
CA CYS A 542 -15.40 -11.53 5.67
C CYS A 542 -16.48 -10.42 5.68
N GLY A 543 -16.17 -9.22 5.15
CA GLY A 543 -17.12 -8.11 5.10
C GLY A 543 -17.16 -7.22 6.33
N THR A 544 -16.26 -7.42 7.30
CA THR A 544 -16.11 -6.48 8.44
C THR A 544 -15.76 -5.10 7.92
N ILE A 545 -16.44 -4.11 8.45
CA ILE A 545 -16.28 -2.70 8.08
C ILE A 545 -15.00 -2.15 8.71
N ALA A 546 -14.26 -1.36 7.93
CA ALA A 546 -13.06 -0.66 8.33
C ALA A 546 -13.00 0.75 7.70
N PHE A 547 -12.09 1.58 8.17
CA PHE A 547 -11.85 2.89 7.60
C PHE A 547 -11.16 2.77 6.23
N ALA A 548 -11.67 3.48 5.21
CA ALA A 548 -10.96 3.60 3.94
C ALA A 548 -10.18 4.92 3.91
N MET A 549 -8.88 4.80 4.01
CA MET A 549 -7.94 5.92 4.00
C MET A 549 -7.84 6.57 2.61
N PRO A 550 -7.50 7.85 2.52
CA PRO A 550 -7.02 8.44 1.28
C PRO A 550 -5.81 7.66 0.75
N ASN A 551 -5.69 7.54 -0.58
CA ASN A 551 -4.58 6.80 -1.18
C ASN A 551 -3.21 7.45 -0.92
N GLY A 552 -2.13 6.67 -1.12
CA GLY A 552 -0.75 7.11 -0.85
C GLY A 552 -0.35 8.38 -1.60
N THR A 553 -0.71 8.49 -2.88
CA THR A 553 -0.44 9.68 -3.69
C THR A 553 -1.12 10.94 -3.13
N CYS A 554 -2.40 10.82 -2.72
CA CYS A 554 -3.12 11.93 -2.07
C CYS A 554 -2.43 12.35 -0.78
N LEU A 555 -2.08 11.39 0.07
CA LEU A 555 -1.40 11.65 1.35
C LEU A 555 -0.04 12.35 1.14
N ALA A 556 0.76 11.88 0.17
CA ALA A 556 2.06 12.48 -0.15
C ALA A 556 1.95 13.93 -0.62
N CYS A 557 0.93 14.25 -1.43
CA CYS A 557 0.67 15.60 -1.92
C CYS A 557 0.37 16.61 -0.79
N SER A 558 0.04 16.16 0.41
CA SER A 558 -0.12 17.05 1.58
C SER A 558 1.22 17.65 2.05
N PHE A 559 2.34 16.96 1.87
CA PHE A 559 3.65 17.32 2.46
C PHE A 559 3.57 17.58 3.97
N ASN A 560 2.70 16.84 4.68
CA ASN A 560 2.36 17.06 6.09
C ASN A 560 2.46 15.79 6.92
N ASP A 561 3.67 15.45 7.38
CA ASP A 561 3.95 14.26 8.17
C ASP A 561 3.11 14.19 9.46
N ALA A 562 2.85 15.36 10.09
CA ALA A 562 2.11 15.43 11.34
C ALA A 562 0.64 15.03 11.15
N LEU A 563 -0.01 15.52 10.08
CA LEU A 563 -1.40 15.15 9.75
C LEU A 563 -1.53 13.69 9.38
N ILE A 564 -0.54 13.16 8.62
CA ILE A 564 -0.51 11.73 8.28
C ILE A 564 -0.34 10.89 9.55
N GLY A 565 0.51 11.33 10.47
CA GLY A 565 0.66 10.69 11.78
C GLY A 565 -0.65 10.66 12.56
N GLU A 566 -1.37 11.80 12.63
CA GLU A 566 -2.69 11.89 13.29
C GLU A 566 -3.70 10.91 12.67
N LEU A 567 -3.77 10.84 11.34
CA LEU A 567 -4.67 9.93 10.64
C LEU A 567 -4.37 8.46 10.95
N TYR A 568 -3.09 8.09 10.99
CA TYR A 568 -2.68 6.70 11.25
C TYR A 568 -2.70 6.28 12.73
N GLU A 569 -3.00 7.19 13.64
CA GLU A 569 -3.41 6.81 15.01
C GLU A 569 -4.78 6.11 15.00
N TYR A 570 -5.72 6.55 14.15
CA TYR A 570 -7.01 5.86 13.96
C TYR A 570 -6.83 4.49 13.34
N GLU A 571 -5.91 4.35 12.37
CA GLU A 571 -5.57 3.06 11.80
C GLU A 571 -4.98 2.11 12.86
N GLY A 572 -4.08 2.62 13.70
CA GLY A 572 -3.52 1.86 14.82
C GLY A 572 -4.59 1.36 15.80
N LEU A 573 -5.57 2.20 16.13
CA LEU A 573 -6.71 1.82 16.96
C LEU A 573 -7.60 0.77 16.26
N GLU A 574 -7.82 0.91 14.95
CA GLU A 574 -8.64 -0.01 14.19
C GLU A 574 -7.98 -1.39 14.04
N LEU A 575 -6.66 -1.43 13.80
CA LEU A 575 -5.87 -2.66 13.85
C LEU A 575 -6.01 -3.36 15.20
N ARG A 576 -5.86 -2.60 16.29
CA ARG A 576 -6.01 -3.12 17.65
C ARG A 576 -7.42 -3.65 17.91
N LYS A 577 -8.47 -2.93 17.49
CA LYS A 577 -9.87 -3.34 17.56
C LYS A 577 -10.13 -4.67 16.86
N ASN A 578 -9.56 -4.84 15.69
CA ASN A 578 -9.72 -6.05 14.87
C ASN A 578 -8.69 -7.16 15.20
N LYS A 579 -7.89 -6.99 16.27
CA LYS A 579 -6.85 -7.93 16.71
C LYS A 579 -5.84 -8.27 15.61
N VAL A 580 -5.50 -7.28 14.78
CA VAL A 580 -4.47 -7.35 13.74
C VAL A 580 -3.18 -6.80 14.33
N ASP A 581 -2.08 -7.54 14.22
CA ASP A 581 -0.79 -7.16 14.79
C ASP A 581 0.07 -6.35 13.82
N THR A 582 -0.10 -6.57 12.50
CA THR A 582 0.57 -5.79 11.47
C THR A 582 -0.31 -5.60 10.24
N LEU A 583 -0.35 -4.34 9.75
CA LEU A 583 -0.93 -3.98 8.47
C LEU A 583 0.07 -4.29 7.34
N LEU A 584 -0.38 -4.86 6.23
CA LEU A 584 0.46 -5.04 5.04
C LEU A 584 0.50 -3.74 4.22
N GLY A 585 1.14 -2.77 4.78
CA GLY A 585 1.32 -1.40 4.31
C GLY A 585 2.20 -0.61 5.27
N PRO A 586 2.68 0.58 4.87
CA PRO A 586 2.48 1.23 3.59
C PRO A 586 3.28 0.59 2.44
N GLY A 587 2.77 0.79 1.22
CA GLY A 587 3.54 0.56 0.00
C GLY A 587 4.48 1.74 -0.26
N ILE A 588 5.78 1.49 -0.44
CA ILE A 588 6.80 2.55 -0.53
C ILE A 588 7.78 2.38 -1.69
N ASN A 589 7.37 1.70 -2.75
CA ASN A 589 8.11 1.75 -3.99
C ASN A 589 7.96 3.13 -4.64
N LEU A 590 8.94 3.54 -5.44
CA LEU A 590 8.92 4.86 -6.08
C LEU A 590 8.01 4.87 -7.31
N HIS A 591 7.40 6.00 -7.60
CA HIS A 591 6.72 6.30 -8.86
C HIS A 591 7.77 6.48 -9.97
N ARG A 592 8.38 5.36 -10.39
CA ARG A 592 9.41 5.35 -11.43
C ARG A 592 8.85 5.72 -12.82
N ASN A 593 7.61 5.29 -13.07
CA ASN A 593 6.88 5.56 -14.31
C ASN A 593 5.41 5.82 -14.00
N PRO A 594 4.75 6.78 -14.67
CA PRO A 594 3.32 7.07 -14.48
C PRO A 594 2.39 5.89 -14.75
N LEU A 595 2.84 4.90 -15.53
CA LEU A 595 2.01 3.77 -15.94
C LEU A 595 1.94 2.64 -14.90
N ASN A 596 2.75 2.66 -13.82
CA ASN A 596 2.67 1.61 -12.81
C ASN A 596 1.29 1.63 -12.13
N GLY A 597 0.60 0.49 -12.18
CA GLY A 597 -0.77 0.34 -11.67
C GLY A 597 -0.91 0.61 -10.17
N ARG A 598 0.13 0.31 -9.38
CA ARG A 598 0.13 0.47 -7.93
C ARG A 598 0.65 1.82 -7.43
N ASN A 599 0.94 2.78 -8.32
CA ASN A 599 1.31 4.12 -7.87
C ASN A 599 0.27 4.76 -6.94
N PHE A 600 -1.02 4.42 -7.07
CA PHE A 600 -2.08 4.96 -6.20
C PHE A 600 -1.80 4.72 -4.70
N GLU A 601 -1.24 3.57 -4.34
CA GLU A 601 -0.94 3.19 -2.95
C GLU A 601 0.49 3.56 -2.51
N TYR A 602 1.36 3.90 -3.48
CA TYR A 602 2.69 4.45 -3.23
C TYR A 602 2.60 5.97 -3.05
N PHE A 603 3.72 6.64 -2.82
CA PHE A 603 3.68 8.04 -2.43
C PHE A 603 4.19 9.00 -3.49
N SER A 604 5.37 8.75 -4.07
CA SER A 604 6.09 9.76 -4.82
C SER A 604 7.21 9.19 -5.70
N GLU A 605 7.65 10.00 -6.67
CA GLU A 605 8.91 9.79 -7.38
C GLU A 605 10.15 10.11 -6.52
N ASP A 606 9.98 10.74 -5.35
CA ASP A 606 11.08 11.13 -4.45
C ASP A 606 11.18 10.21 -3.23
N PRO A 607 12.39 9.65 -2.93
CA PRO A 607 12.56 8.70 -1.84
C PRO A 607 12.51 9.33 -0.44
N LEU A 608 12.83 10.63 -0.28
CA LEU A 608 12.73 11.30 1.01
C LEU A 608 11.27 11.50 1.40
N LEU A 609 10.45 12.02 0.49
CA LEU A 609 9.02 12.20 0.71
C LEU A 609 8.36 10.85 1.02
N THR A 610 8.64 9.82 0.20
CA THR A 610 8.15 8.45 0.40
C THR A 610 8.52 7.89 1.76
N GLY A 611 9.80 7.97 2.13
CA GLY A 611 10.30 7.41 3.40
C GLY A 611 9.75 8.12 4.62
N ARG A 612 9.59 9.45 4.60
CA ARG A 612 9.01 10.23 5.71
C ARG A 612 7.52 9.98 5.89
N MET A 613 6.75 9.86 4.80
CA MET A 613 5.34 9.46 4.87
C MET A 613 5.18 8.09 5.52
N ALA A 614 6.01 7.13 5.14
CA ALA A 614 6.03 5.81 5.76
C ALA A 614 6.42 5.87 7.23
N ALA A 615 7.45 6.64 7.59
CA ALA A 615 7.89 6.78 8.97
C ALA A 615 6.79 7.36 9.87
N ALA A 616 6.06 8.39 9.39
CA ALA A 616 4.95 8.98 10.12
C ALA A 616 3.83 7.96 10.40
N GLN A 617 3.47 7.14 9.41
CA GLN A 617 2.47 6.08 9.55
C GLN A 617 2.90 5.02 10.57
N LEU A 618 4.14 4.51 10.44
CA LEU A 618 4.67 3.47 11.33
C LEU A 618 4.72 3.92 12.79
N LEU A 619 5.30 5.10 13.05
CA LEU A 619 5.42 5.63 14.41
C LEU A 619 4.06 5.84 15.08
N SER A 620 3.05 6.21 14.31
CA SER A 620 1.70 6.45 14.83
C SER A 620 0.97 5.15 15.17
N MET A 621 1.02 4.14 14.29
CA MET A 621 0.47 2.81 14.60
C MET A 621 1.16 2.16 15.79
N GLN A 622 2.48 2.36 15.93
CA GLN A 622 3.27 1.77 17.01
C GLN A 622 2.92 2.31 18.41
N LYS A 623 2.24 3.46 18.51
CA LYS A 623 1.70 3.95 19.80
C LYS A 623 0.66 2.98 20.40
N TYR A 624 0.08 2.13 19.57
CA TYR A 624 -0.93 1.14 19.94
C TYR A 624 -0.40 -0.31 19.89
N ASP A 625 0.93 -0.50 19.95
CA ASP A 625 1.65 -1.78 19.89
C ASP A 625 1.43 -2.59 18.59
N VAL A 626 0.79 -2.01 17.58
CA VAL A 626 0.64 -2.56 16.23
C VAL A 626 1.61 -1.86 15.28
N THR A 627 1.83 -2.40 14.09
CA THR A 627 2.77 -1.80 13.13
C THR A 627 2.32 -1.98 11.69
N GLY A 628 2.99 -1.30 10.77
CA GLY A 628 2.93 -1.60 9.35
C GLY A 628 4.03 -2.55 8.91
N THR A 629 3.78 -3.25 7.81
CA THR A 629 4.75 -4.02 7.03
C THR A 629 5.06 -3.24 5.78
N ILE A 630 6.21 -2.56 5.74
CA ILE A 630 6.59 -1.77 4.56
C ILE A 630 6.86 -2.69 3.37
N LYS A 631 6.31 -2.33 2.20
CA LYS A 631 6.32 -3.17 0.99
C LYS A 631 6.52 -2.35 -0.28
N HIS A 632 6.97 -2.94 -1.38
CA HIS A 632 7.51 -4.28 -1.56
C HIS A 632 9.03 -4.16 -1.71
N PHE A 633 9.78 -4.80 -0.88
CA PHE A 633 11.24 -4.65 -0.77
C PHE A 633 11.95 -5.61 -1.74
N ALA A 634 12.41 -5.14 -2.92
CA ALA A 634 12.37 -3.81 -3.50
C ALA A 634 12.09 -3.86 -5.01
N CYS A 635 12.05 -2.68 -5.64
CA CYS A 635 11.94 -2.54 -7.10
C CYS A 635 10.66 -3.07 -7.72
N ASN A 636 9.52 -3.06 -7.02
CA ASN A 636 8.21 -3.36 -7.61
C ASN A 636 7.69 -2.13 -8.36
N SER A 637 8.28 -1.83 -9.54
CA SER A 637 8.01 -0.62 -10.32
C SER A 637 7.19 -0.86 -11.59
N GLN A 638 6.63 -2.06 -11.75
CA GLN A 638 5.62 -2.42 -12.74
C GLN A 638 4.85 -3.63 -12.24
N GLU A 639 3.58 -3.76 -12.64
CA GLU A 639 2.73 -4.89 -12.28
C GLU A 639 2.76 -5.99 -13.34
N HIS A 640 2.91 -5.60 -14.61
CA HIS A 640 3.03 -6.55 -15.70
C HIS A 640 4.24 -7.48 -15.50
N SER A 641 3.98 -8.78 -15.45
CA SER A 641 5.00 -9.82 -15.22
C SER A 641 5.84 -9.64 -13.93
N ARG A 642 5.31 -9.00 -12.89
CA ARG A 642 6.02 -8.68 -11.64
C ARG A 642 6.69 -9.88 -10.96
N ASN A 643 6.21 -11.11 -11.23
CA ASN A 643 6.78 -12.35 -10.68
C ASN A 643 8.07 -12.82 -11.39
N PHE A 644 8.36 -12.28 -12.58
CA PHE A 644 9.38 -12.81 -13.47
C PHE A 644 10.29 -11.73 -14.05
N ALA A 645 9.77 -10.53 -14.30
CA ALA A 645 10.53 -9.45 -14.89
C ALA A 645 11.69 -9.05 -14.00
N ASN A 646 12.92 -9.31 -14.49
CA ASN A 646 14.14 -9.01 -13.74
C ASN A 646 14.43 -7.51 -13.75
N ALA A 647 14.45 -6.90 -12.57
CA ALA A 647 14.92 -5.53 -12.40
C ALA A 647 16.45 -5.47 -12.57
N VAL A 648 16.90 -4.99 -13.74
CA VAL A 648 18.34 -4.81 -14.04
C VAL A 648 18.73 -3.39 -13.62
N VAL A 649 19.42 -3.26 -12.50
CA VAL A 649 19.63 -1.99 -11.82
C VAL A 649 21.04 -1.87 -11.23
N SER A 650 21.62 -0.66 -11.23
CA SER A 650 22.93 -0.40 -10.62
C SER A 650 22.86 -0.38 -9.09
N GLN A 651 23.99 -0.62 -8.41
CA GLN A 651 24.06 -0.43 -6.96
C GLN A 651 23.78 1.03 -6.57
N ARG A 652 24.23 1.97 -7.39
CA ARG A 652 24.03 3.39 -7.16
C ARG A 652 22.55 3.76 -7.13
N ALA A 653 21.80 3.36 -8.15
CA ALA A 653 20.36 3.60 -8.22
C ALA A 653 19.60 2.92 -7.07
N LEU A 654 19.98 1.69 -6.73
CA LEU A 654 19.40 1.00 -5.57
C LEU A 654 19.60 1.83 -4.30
N ARG A 655 20.83 2.25 -3.99
CA ARG A 655 21.17 2.91 -2.73
C ARG A 655 20.69 4.38 -2.64
N GLU A 656 20.74 5.13 -3.74
CA GLU A 656 20.35 6.55 -3.75
C GLU A 656 18.83 6.74 -3.94
N LEU A 657 18.10 5.74 -4.52
CA LEU A 657 16.67 5.85 -4.82
C LEU A 657 15.84 4.70 -4.26
N TYR A 658 15.95 3.51 -4.86
CA TYR A 658 14.96 2.44 -4.67
C TYR A 658 14.96 1.80 -3.29
N LEU A 659 16.07 1.85 -2.58
CA LEU A 659 16.19 1.41 -1.19
C LEU A 659 16.10 2.57 -0.19
N LYS A 660 16.26 3.83 -0.64
CA LYS A 660 16.37 4.99 0.26
C LYS A 660 15.11 5.24 1.07
N GLY A 661 13.92 5.11 0.47
CA GLY A 661 12.65 5.23 1.21
C GLY A 661 12.51 4.15 2.29
N PHE A 662 12.94 2.92 2.00
CA PHE A 662 12.98 1.82 2.97
C PHE A 662 13.99 2.08 4.09
N GLU A 663 15.18 2.59 3.76
CA GLU A 663 16.18 2.97 4.76
C GLU A 663 15.65 3.99 5.76
N ILE A 664 14.97 5.04 5.26
CA ILE A 664 14.33 6.06 6.11
C ILE A 664 13.25 5.42 6.98
N ALA A 665 12.38 4.59 6.43
CA ALA A 665 11.34 3.90 7.18
C ALA A 665 11.91 2.96 8.27
N VAL A 666 13.04 2.32 8.01
CA VAL A 666 13.76 1.47 8.99
C VAL A 666 14.42 2.32 10.07
N ARG A 667 15.21 3.32 9.68
CA ARG A 667 16.03 4.10 10.65
C ARG A 667 15.20 5.14 11.42
N GLU A 668 14.31 5.86 10.75
CA GLU A 668 13.51 6.93 11.34
C GLU A 668 12.11 6.43 11.77
N GLY A 669 11.46 5.60 10.95
CA GLY A 669 10.15 5.03 11.24
C GLY A 669 10.16 3.80 12.15
N GLN A 670 11.36 3.30 12.50
CA GLN A 670 11.55 2.12 13.36
C GLN A 670 10.74 0.91 12.88
N ALA A 671 10.73 0.66 11.55
CA ALA A 671 10.00 -0.44 10.95
C ALA A 671 10.28 -1.78 11.65
N ARG A 672 9.22 -2.53 11.96
CA ARG A 672 9.30 -3.84 12.64
C ARG A 672 8.97 -5.01 11.72
N SER A 673 8.35 -4.74 10.57
CA SER A 673 7.97 -5.74 9.56
C SER A 673 8.21 -5.21 8.17
N ILE A 674 8.74 -6.07 7.30
CA ILE A 674 9.04 -5.79 5.88
C ILE A 674 8.55 -6.95 5.04
N MET A 675 7.98 -6.66 3.84
CA MET A 675 7.60 -7.66 2.85
C MET A 675 8.55 -7.58 1.66
N SER A 676 9.21 -8.70 1.31
CA SER A 676 10.00 -8.80 0.08
C SER A 676 9.09 -8.80 -1.14
N SER A 677 9.56 -8.26 -2.28
CA SER A 677 8.79 -8.21 -3.51
C SER A 677 8.74 -9.57 -4.23
N TYR A 678 7.87 -9.68 -5.23
CA TYR A 678 7.74 -10.89 -6.04
C TYR A 678 8.92 -11.15 -6.98
N GLY A 679 9.47 -10.08 -7.58
CA GLY A 679 10.36 -10.18 -8.72
C GLY A 679 11.85 -10.34 -8.36
N PRO A 680 12.67 -10.74 -9.33
CA PRO A 680 14.11 -10.76 -9.16
C PRO A 680 14.73 -9.37 -9.33
N ILE A 681 15.81 -9.13 -8.60
CA ILE A 681 16.74 -8.02 -8.80
C ILE A 681 18.08 -8.61 -9.21
N ASN A 682 18.56 -8.19 -10.38
CA ASN A 682 19.83 -8.65 -10.95
C ASN A 682 19.99 -10.19 -10.97
N GLY A 683 18.86 -10.90 -11.23
CA GLY A 683 18.83 -12.35 -11.41
C GLY A 683 18.51 -13.19 -10.17
N ILE A 684 18.40 -12.56 -8.99
CA ILE A 684 18.03 -13.24 -7.74
C ILE A 684 16.70 -12.72 -7.24
N TRP A 685 15.73 -13.62 -7.02
CA TRP A 685 14.43 -13.26 -6.43
C TRP A 685 14.61 -12.67 -5.05
N THR A 686 13.92 -11.57 -4.79
CA THR A 686 14.10 -10.79 -3.55
C THR A 686 13.92 -11.61 -2.29
N ALA A 687 12.99 -12.58 -2.29
CA ALA A 687 12.76 -13.47 -1.15
C ALA A 687 13.99 -14.33 -0.78
N GLY A 688 14.88 -14.62 -1.74
CA GLY A 688 16.11 -15.38 -1.53
C GLY A 688 17.39 -14.57 -1.67
N ASN A 689 17.32 -13.24 -1.77
CA ASN A 689 18.45 -12.38 -2.06
C ASN A 689 19.23 -12.02 -0.77
N TYR A 690 20.33 -12.72 -0.54
CA TYR A 690 21.19 -12.55 0.65
C TYR A 690 21.73 -11.11 0.77
N ASP A 691 22.21 -10.54 -0.33
CA ASP A 691 22.74 -9.17 -0.31
C ASP A 691 21.68 -8.13 0.07
N LEU A 692 20.45 -8.28 -0.45
CA LEU A 692 19.35 -7.38 -0.15
C LEU A 692 18.93 -7.49 1.32
N LEU A 693 18.63 -8.72 1.77
CA LEU A 693 17.98 -8.97 3.06
C LEU A 693 18.97 -9.07 4.23
N THR A 694 20.20 -9.51 3.98
CA THR A 694 21.22 -9.63 5.03
C THR A 694 22.25 -8.52 4.95
N THR A 695 22.94 -8.38 3.81
CA THR A 695 24.04 -7.39 3.72
C THR A 695 23.50 -5.97 3.91
N VAL A 696 22.51 -5.57 3.14
CA VAL A 696 21.96 -4.19 3.19
C VAL A 696 21.05 -4.03 4.40
N LEU A 697 19.97 -4.80 4.46
CA LEU A 697 18.91 -4.55 5.42
C LEU A 697 19.38 -4.77 6.87
N ARG A 698 20.02 -5.91 7.17
CA ARG A 698 20.37 -6.26 8.55
C ARG A 698 21.72 -5.74 8.97
N ASN A 699 22.75 -5.95 8.15
CA ASN A 699 24.12 -5.59 8.57
C ASN A 699 24.39 -4.09 8.43
N GLU A 700 23.96 -3.44 7.33
CA GLU A 700 24.23 -2.02 7.11
C GLU A 700 23.21 -1.12 7.81
N TRP A 701 21.89 -1.46 7.76
CA TRP A 701 20.87 -0.63 8.40
C TRP A 701 20.54 -1.01 9.84
N GLY A 702 21.00 -2.18 10.30
CA GLY A 702 20.77 -2.67 11.66
C GLY A 702 19.33 -3.13 11.91
N TYR A 703 18.60 -3.54 10.88
CA TYR A 703 17.22 -3.98 11.00
C TYR A 703 17.09 -5.26 11.83
N ALA A 704 16.24 -5.23 12.86
CA ALA A 704 16.00 -6.32 13.80
C ALA A 704 14.58 -6.91 13.75
N GLY A 705 13.71 -6.40 12.89
CA GLY A 705 12.34 -6.89 12.72
C GLY A 705 12.25 -8.16 11.88
N ILE A 706 11.00 -8.55 11.55
CA ILE A 706 10.72 -9.68 10.66
C ILE A 706 10.73 -9.25 9.19
N VAL A 707 11.14 -10.18 8.34
CA VAL A 707 10.92 -10.09 6.89
C VAL A 707 10.00 -11.24 6.50
N MET A 708 8.90 -10.91 5.81
CA MET A 708 8.01 -11.90 5.21
C MET A 708 8.07 -11.83 3.69
N THR A 709 7.73 -12.92 3.02
CA THR A 709 7.54 -12.90 1.57
C THR A 709 6.22 -12.20 1.21
N ASP A 710 6.09 -11.75 -0.01
CA ASP A 710 4.78 -11.54 -0.61
C ASP A 710 4.06 -12.90 -0.76
N TRP A 711 2.73 -12.89 -1.02
CA TRP A 711 1.89 -14.08 -1.03
C TRP A 711 2.25 -15.00 -2.20
N TRP A 712 2.61 -16.25 -1.88
CA TRP A 712 3.07 -17.26 -2.85
C TRP A 712 4.30 -16.82 -3.66
N ALA A 713 5.11 -15.93 -3.14
CA ALA A 713 6.33 -15.49 -3.78
C ALA A 713 7.31 -16.65 -3.98
N LYS A 714 8.14 -16.50 -5.01
CA LYS A 714 9.16 -17.49 -5.35
C LYS A 714 10.52 -17.07 -4.82
N ALA A 715 11.37 -18.05 -4.57
CA ALA A 715 12.79 -17.85 -4.30
C ALA A 715 13.62 -18.78 -5.19
N ASN A 716 14.87 -18.39 -5.48
CA ASN A 716 15.79 -19.22 -6.25
C ASN A 716 17.17 -19.29 -5.61
N ASP A 717 17.90 -20.35 -5.91
CA ASP A 717 19.34 -20.33 -5.90
C ASP A 717 19.83 -19.69 -7.20
N GLU A 718 20.89 -18.91 -7.16
CA GLU A 718 21.37 -18.18 -8.32
C GLU A 718 21.58 -19.11 -9.53
N GLY A 719 21.08 -18.71 -10.67
CA GLY A 719 21.14 -19.50 -11.90
C GLY A 719 20.17 -20.69 -11.97
N GLN A 720 19.37 -20.92 -10.94
CA GLN A 720 18.33 -21.96 -10.92
C GLN A 720 16.93 -21.35 -11.09
N PRO A 721 15.95 -22.13 -11.56
CA PRO A 721 14.55 -21.69 -11.61
C PRO A 721 14.01 -21.35 -10.22
N ALA A 722 13.22 -20.31 -10.15
CA ALA A 722 12.56 -19.93 -8.90
C ALA A 722 11.33 -20.80 -8.60
N SER A 723 11.15 -21.14 -7.33
CA SER A 723 10.01 -21.91 -6.83
C SER A 723 9.51 -21.36 -5.51
N PHE A 724 8.20 -21.43 -5.28
CA PHE A 724 7.58 -21.15 -3.97
C PHE A 724 7.92 -22.21 -2.92
N GLN A 725 8.40 -23.37 -3.35
CA GLN A 725 8.86 -24.47 -2.48
C GLN A 725 10.29 -24.24 -1.97
N ASN A 726 11.07 -23.31 -2.55
CA ASN A 726 12.46 -23.09 -2.15
C ASN A 726 12.58 -22.15 -0.92
N THR A 727 11.96 -22.55 0.20
CA THR A 727 12.04 -21.81 1.46
C THR A 727 13.44 -21.84 2.08
N ALA A 728 14.26 -22.80 1.73
CA ALA A 728 15.67 -22.86 2.15
C ALA A 728 16.47 -21.65 1.65
N ALA A 729 16.29 -21.22 0.39
CA ALA A 729 16.92 -20.00 -0.13
C ALA A 729 16.46 -18.75 0.65
N MET A 730 15.17 -18.71 1.02
CA MET A 730 14.58 -17.65 1.84
C MET A 730 15.25 -17.57 3.23
N VAL A 731 15.34 -18.68 3.95
CA VAL A 731 15.93 -18.72 5.30
C VAL A 731 17.42 -18.33 5.27
N ARG A 732 18.19 -18.79 4.27
CA ARG A 732 19.59 -18.38 4.08
C ARG A 732 19.74 -16.87 3.94
N ALA A 733 18.81 -16.23 3.21
CA ALA A 733 18.82 -14.79 2.98
C ALA A 733 18.31 -13.97 4.17
N GLN A 734 17.79 -14.59 5.23
CA GLN A 734 17.08 -13.96 6.36
C GLN A 734 15.75 -13.31 5.99
N ASN A 735 15.02 -13.89 5.04
CA ASN A 735 13.59 -13.74 4.98
C ASN A 735 12.99 -14.74 5.98
N ASP A 736 12.29 -14.26 7.00
CA ASP A 736 11.97 -15.06 8.18
C ASP A 736 10.69 -15.88 8.01
N LEU A 737 9.75 -15.40 7.17
CA LEU A 737 8.41 -15.94 7.02
C LEU A 737 8.06 -16.14 5.55
N TYR A 738 7.63 -17.35 5.21
CA TYR A 738 6.98 -17.60 3.93
C TYR A 738 5.47 -17.38 4.05
N MET A 739 4.91 -16.52 3.22
CA MET A 739 3.47 -16.26 3.12
C MET A 739 2.98 -16.71 1.74
N VAL A 740 2.02 -17.64 1.62
CA VAL A 740 1.33 -18.36 2.66
C VAL A 740 1.27 -19.85 2.30
N THR A 741 1.09 -20.68 3.31
CA THR A 741 0.75 -22.09 3.12
C THR A 741 -0.68 -22.34 3.61
N GLY A 742 -1.31 -23.42 3.16
CA GLY A 742 -2.64 -23.80 3.64
C GLY A 742 -2.62 -24.41 5.04
N ASP A 743 -1.57 -25.18 5.36
CA ASP A 743 -1.35 -25.78 6.68
C ASP A 743 0.15 -25.94 6.92
N SER A 744 0.64 -25.26 7.94
CA SER A 744 2.04 -25.26 8.34
C SER A 744 2.53 -26.63 8.81
N LEU A 745 1.72 -27.33 9.59
CA LEU A 745 2.10 -28.59 10.21
C LEU A 745 2.32 -29.71 9.18
N SER A 746 1.41 -29.85 8.23
CA SER A 746 1.49 -30.86 7.17
C SER A 746 2.43 -30.46 6.03
N ASN A 747 3.02 -29.26 6.06
CA ASN A 747 3.81 -28.71 4.95
C ASN A 747 3.03 -28.76 3.62
N SER A 748 1.83 -28.17 3.59
CA SER A 748 0.92 -28.27 2.44
C SER A 748 1.49 -27.73 1.12
N ASN A 749 2.54 -26.90 1.17
CA ASN A 749 3.27 -26.42 -0.01
C ASN A 749 4.39 -27.37 -0.45
N GLU A 750 4.69 -28.41 0.31
CA GLU A 750 5.80 -29.34 0.03
C GLU A 750 7.14 -28.61 -0.08
N ASP A 751 7.40 -27.64 0.82
CA ASP A 751 8.65 -26.89 0.80
C ASP A 751 9.87 -27.75 1.16
N ASN A 752 11.05 -27.29 0.73
CA ASN A 752 12.30 -28.03 0.85
C ASN A 752 13.05 -27.85 2.18
N SER A 753 12.43 -27.24 3.21
CA SER A 753 13.12 -26.91 4.47
C SER A 753 13.78 -28.12 5.13
N MET A 754 13.04 -29.21 5.37
CA MET A 754 13.57 -30.40 6.03
C MET A 754 14.61 -31.13 5.18
N GLU A 755 14.42 -31.18 3.86
CA GLU A 755 15.40 -31.77 2.93
C GLU A 755 16.74 -31.05 3.03
N LYS A 756 16.70 -29.70 2.99
CA LYS A 756 17.92 -28.86 2.99
C LYS A 756 18.61 -28.75 4.34
N LEU A 757 17.89 -28.97 5.43
CA LEU A 757 18.49 -29.23 6.75
C LEU A 757 19.24 -30.55 6.76
N ALA A 758 18.64 -31.62 6.24
CA ALA A 758 19.22 -32.95 6.23
C ALA A 758 20.48 -33.07 5.33
N ASP A 759 20.49 -32.36 4.20
CA ASP A 759 21.65 -32.37 3.29
C ASP A 759 22.77 -31.35 3.68
N GLY A 760 22.50 -30.48 4.68
CA GLY A 760 23.46 -29.50 5.18
C GLY A 760 23.58 -28.23 4.30
N SER A 761 22.69 -28.02 3.35
CA SER A 761 22.65 -26.81 2.52
C SER A 761 22.19 -25.59 3.31
N VAL A 762 21.41 -25.80 4.38
CA VAL A 762 20.99 -24.79 5.36
C VAL A 762 21.24 -25.37 6.76
N PHE A 763 21.67 -24.52 7.67
CA PHE A 763 21.98 -24.94 9.04
C PHE A 763 20.80 -24.70 9.98
N ARG A 764 20.67 -25.54 11.01
CA ARG A 764 19.67 -25.36 12.07
C ARG A 764 19.74 -23.96 12.68
N SER A 765 20.94 -23.42 12.87
CA SER A 765 21.17 -22.09 13.42
C SER A 765 20.56 -20.96 12.57
N GLU A 766 20.38 -21.16 11.26
CA GLU A 766 19.72 -20.17 10.39
C GLU A 766 18.20 -20.18 10.62
N TYR A 767 17.57 -21.34 10.84
CA TYR A 767 16.17 -21.44 11.25
C TYR A 767 15.92 -20.87 12.65
N VAL A 768 16.83 -21.14 13.60
CA VAL A 768 16.77 -20.54 14.95
C VAL A 768 16.84 -19.03 14.88
N ARG A 769 17.67 -18.48 13.99
CA ARG A 769 17.78 -17.03 13.76
C ARG A 769 16.43 -16.44 13.26
N SER A 770 15.81 -17.06 12.27
CA SER A 770 14.49 -16.62 11.77
C SER A 770 13.41 -16.77 12.85
N ALA A 771 13.37 -17.89 13.56
CA ALA A 771 12.45 -18.07 14.68
C ALA A 771 12.66 -17.05 15.79
N ALA A 772 13.90 -16.64 16.07
CA ALA A 772 14.21 -15.59 17.03
C ALA A 772 13.65 -14.22 16.61
N ASN A 773 13.74 -13.88 15.32
CA ASN A 773 13.16 -12.63 14.80
C ASN A 773 11.63 -12.65 14.93
N ILE A 774 10.98 -13.76 14.58
CA ILE A 774 9.53 -13.94 14.72
C ILE A 774 9.12 -13.82 16.20
N CYS A 775 9.81 -14.50 17.12
CA CYS A 775 9.51 -14.41 18.54
C CYS A 775 9.71 -13.00 19.12
N ARG A 776 10.75 -12.26 18.71
CA ARG A 776 10.98 -10.87 19.13
C ARG A 776 9.87 -9.94 18.64
N PHE A 777 9.39 -10.12 17.41
CA PHE A 777 8.26 -9.39 16.90
C PHE A 777 7.00 -9.68 17.72
N LEU A 778 6.68 -10.96 17.93
CA LEU A 778 5.49 -11.38 18.68
C LEU A 778 5.49 -10.88 20.13
N LEU A 779 6.64 -10.89 20.81
CA LEU A 779 6.77 -10.32 22.16
C LEU A 779 6.38 -8.82 22.26
N GLN A 780 6.43 -8.09 21.16
CA GLN A 780 6.05 -6.69 21.07
C GLN A 780 4.64 -6.47 20.50
N SER A 781 3.89 -7.55 20.24
CA SER A 781 2.58 -7.51 19.59
C SER A 781 1.42 -7.67 20.57
N PRO A 782 0.22 -7.15 20.24
CA PRO A 782 -0.98 -7.41 20.99
C PRO A 782 -1.34 -8.91 21.12
N ALA A 783 -0.96 -9.73 20.13
CA ALA A 783 -1.16 -11.18 20.20
C ALA A 783 -0.50 -11.80 21.45
N TYR A 784 0.70 -11.36 21.79
CA TYR A 784 1.38 -11.83 22.98
C TYR A 784 0.67 -11.35 24.26
N LEU A 785 0.25 -10.08 24.34
CA LEU A 785 -0.48 -9.57 25.49
C LEU A 785 -1.77 -10.35 25.75
N ARG A 786 -2.52 -10.68 24.69
CA ARG A 786 -3.72 -11.53 24.78
C ARG A 786 -3.38 -12.93 25.31
N MET A 787 -2.33 -13.57 24.78
CA MET A 787 -1.93 -14.92 25.19
C MET A 787 -1.56 -15.00 26.67
N VAL A 788 -0.91 -13.97 27.23
CA VAL A 788 -0.50 -13.95 28.65
C VAL A 788 -1.52 -13.28 29.58
N GLY A 789 -2.71 -12.93 29.06
CA GLY A 789 -3.78 -12.31 29.86
C GLY A 789 -3.48 -10.88 30.32
N LYS A 790 -2.64 -10.15 29.62
CA LYS A 790 -2.26 -8.76 29.91
C LYS A 790 -3.04 -7.74 29.05
N GLU A 791 -4.29 -8.06 28.68
CA GLU A 791 -5.16 -7.14 27.93
C GLU A 791 -5.44 -5.87 28.71
N THR A 792 -5.38 -4.74 28.02
CA THR A 792 -5.57 -3.40 28.60
C THR A 792 -7.06 -3.01 28.68
N ASP A 793 -7.36 -1.89 29.35
CA ASP A 793 -8.71 -1.31 29.34
C ASP A 793 -9.12 -0.89 27.91
N LEU A 794 -8.16 -0.40 27.12
CA LEU A 794 -8.38 -0.07 25.71
C LEU A 794 -8.81 -1.31 24.92
N ASP A 795 -8.16 -2.45 25.09
CA ASP A 795 -8.54 -3.69 24.40
C ASP A 795 -9.98 -4.10 24.70
N ARG A 796 -10.39 -4.01 25.96
CA ARG A 796 -11.76 -4.33 26.38
C ARG A 796 -12.80 -3.37 25.79
N GLU A 797 -12.48 -2.08 25.71
CA GLU A 797 -13.36 -1.08 25.09
C GLU A 797 -13.48 -1.31 23.59
N LEU A 798 -12.38 -1.50 22.89
CA LEU A 798 -12.36 -1.75 21.45
C LEU A 798 -13.07 -3.07 21.10
N GLN A 799 -12.91 -4.11 21.91
CA GLN A 799 -13.62 -5.38 21.75
C GLN A 799 -15.14 -5.17 21.80
N ARG A 800 -15.63 -4.41 22.79
CA ARG A 800 -17.04 -4.10 22.94
C ARG A 800 -17.59 -3.35 21.72
N LEU A 801 -16.82 -2.45 21.13
CA LEU A 801 -17.21 -1.72 19.92
C LEU A 801 -17.28 -2.67 18.72
N ALA A 802 -16.30 -3.57 18.56
CA ALA A 802 -16.29 -4.55 17.46
C ALA A 802 -17.52 -5.47 17.49
N GLU A 803 -17.95 -5.90 18.67
CA GLU A 803 -19.14 -6.77 18.84
C GLU A 803 -20.45 -6.07 18.45
N GLN A 804 -20.51 -4.74 18.49
CA GLN A 804 -21.69 -3.96 18.15
C GLN A 804 -21.86 -3.75 16.63
N GLU A 805 -20.79 -3.86 15.82
CA GLU A 805 -20.80 -3.50 14.40
C GLU A 805 -21.23 -4.62 13.44
N MET A 806 -21.40 -5.86 13.88
CA MET A 806 -21.73 -6.99 13.02
C MET A 806 -23.19 -6.97 12.55
N SER A 807 -23.44 -6.72 11.26
CA SER A 807 -24.76 -6.80 10.64
C SER A 807 -24.77 -7.72 9.40
N VAL A 808 -25.93 -8.36 9.12
CA VAL A 808 -26.14 -9.26 7.98
C VAL A 808 -26.98 -8.56 6.91
N THR A 809 -26.49 -8.49 5.66
CA THR A 809 -27.21 -7.94 4.50
C THR A 809 -27.02 -8.86 3.27
N GLY A 810 -28.02 -8.91 2.37
CA GLY A 810 -27.95 -9.68 1.10
C GLY A 810 -29.26 -10.34 0.72
N ASN A 811 -29.29 -11.09 -0.41
CA ASN A 811 -30.44 -11.87 -0.86
C ASN A 811 -30.68 -13.05 0.10
N MET A 812 -31.95 -13.34 0.41
CA MET A 812 -32.35 -14.40 1.34
C MET A 812 -33.23 -15.45 0.66
N PHE A 813 -32.87 -16.71 0.81
CA PHE A 813 -33.58 -17.88 0.28
C PHE A 813 -33.90 -18.88 1.40
N LYS A 814 -34.94 -19.68 1.23
CA LYS A 814 -35.37 -20.66 2.23
C LYS A 814 -34.98 -22.08 1.82
N LEU A 815 -34.40 -22.82 2.74
CA LEU A 815 -33.94 -24.18 2.55
C LEU A 815 -34.49 -25.07 3.69
N GLU A 816 -35.15 -26.17 3.35
CA GLU A 816 -35.58 -27.15 4.33
C GLU A 816 -34.65 -28.38 4.30
N ILE A 817 -34.15 -28.80 5.47
CA ILE A 817 -33.21 -29.91 5.62
C ILE A 817 -33.86 -31.03 6.44
N PHE A 818 -33.86 -32.24 5.90
CA PHE A 818 -34.16 -33.46 6.64
C PHE A 818 -32.88 -34.06 7.20
N GLU A 819 -32.06 -34.68 6.37
CA GLU A 819 -30.72 -35.15 6.68
C GLU A 819 -29.68 -34.35 5.89
N GLU A 820 -29.98 -34.10 4.62
CA GLU A 820 -29.21 -33.20 3.72
C GLU A 820 -30.15 -32.46 2.80
N ALA A 821 -29.69 -31.34 2.26
CA ALA A 821 -30.34 -30.55 1.20
C ALA A 821 -29.32 -29.93 0.27
N ASP A 822 -29.60 -30.01 -1.03
CA ASP A 822 -28.80 -29.33 -2.05
C ASP A 822 -29.21 -27.86 -2.10
N VAL A 823 -28.20 -26.98 -2.25
CA VAL A 823 -28.38 -25.54 -2.43
C VAL A 823 -28.40 -25.25 -3.93
N ASP A 824 -29.43 -24.56 -4.41
CA ASP A 824 -29.51 -24.12 -5.79
C ASP A 824 -28.40 -23.06 -6.07
N GLU A 825 -27.48 -23.41 -6.95
CA GLU A 825 -26.33 -22.56 -7.32
C GLU A 825 -26.76 -21.21 -7.92
N THR A 826 -27.93 -21.12 -8.50
CA THR A 826 -28.48 -19.90 -9.08
C THR A 826 -28.90 -18.86 -8.04
N TRP A 827 -29.06 -19.26 -6.79
CA TRP A 827 -29.32 -18.35 -5.67
C TRP A 827 -28.11 -17.53 -5.26
N ILE A 828 -26.90 -18.04 -5.58
CA ILE A 828 -25.65 -17.51 -5.04
C ILE A 828 -25.13 -16.39 -5.93
N ASP A 829 -25.16 -15.15 -5.41
CA ASP A 829 -24.52 -14.00 -6.04
C ASP A 829 -23.03 -14.04 -5.72
N LYS A 830 -22.20 -14.43 -6.71
CA LYS A 830 -20.74 -14.62 -6.59
C LYS A 830 -19.96 -13.36 -6.92
N ALA A 831 -20.64 -12.21 -7.10
CA ALA A 831 -19.96 -10.96 -7.39
C ALA A 831 -19.27 -10.40 -6.14
N LYS A 832 -18.19 -9.67 -6.35
CA LYS A 832 -17.41 -9.01 -5.31
C LYS A 832 -18.29 -8.17 -4.37
N GLY A 833 -18.13 -8.39 -3.06
CA GLY A 833 -18.86 -7.66 -2.01
C GLY A 833 -20.32 -8.08 -1.86
N LYS A 834 -20.78 -9.11 -2.59
CA LYS A 834 -22.14 -9.61 -2.51
C LYS A 834 -22.28 -10.73 -1.52
N SER A 835 -23.48 -10.91 -1.00
CA SER A 835 -23.81 -12.03 -0.13
C SER A 835 -25.16 -12.64 -0.46
N THR A 836 -25.25 -13.94 -0.20
CA THR A 836 -26.49 -14.70 -0.24
C THR A 836 -26.72 -15.28 1.14
N THR A 837 -27.91 -15.16 1.68
CA THR A 837 -28.29 -15.74 2.97
C THR A 837 -29.33 -16.84 2.76
N LEU A 838 -29.12 -17.99 3.35
CA LEU A 838 -30.06 -19.11 3.39
C LEU A 838 -30.71 -19.15 4.77
N GLU A 839 -32.02 -19.00 4.83
CA GLU A 839 -32.80 -19.35 6.03
C GLU A 839 -33.04 -20.87 6.01
N VAL A 840 -32.29 -21.57 6.83
CA VAL A 840 -32.31 -23.03 6.87
C VAL A 840 -33.22 -23.50 7.97
N THR A 841 -34.21 -24.31 7.63
CA THR A 841 -35.10 -24.97 8.60
C THR A 841 -34.79 -26.46 8.60
N ALA A 842 -34.27 -26.96 9.73
CA ALA A 842 -33.94 -28.36 9.92
C ALA A 842 -35.05 -29.09 10.68
N LYS A 843 -35.24 -30.35 10.38
CA LYS A 843 -36.23 -31.18 11.04
C LYS A 843 -35.79 -31.61 12.45
N GLU A 844 -34.51 -31.73 12.69
CA GLU A 844 -33.91 -32.03 13.98
C GLU A 844 -32.84 -31.01 14.31
N ARG A 845 -32.62 -30.78 15.60
CA ARG A 845 -31.51 -29.94 16.09
C ARG A 845 -30.22 -30.73 16.07
N GLY A 846 -29.09 -30.11 15.76
CA GLY A 846 -27.84 -30.87 15.69
C GLY A 846 -26.63 -30.07 15.19
N LEU A 847 -25.60 -30.79 14.81
CA LEU A 847 -24.42 -30.26 14.16
C LEU A 847 -24.57 -30.39 12.65
N PHE A 848 -24.29 -29.33 11.95
CA PHE A 848 -24.38 -29.22 10.49
C PHE A 848 -23.04 -28.91 9.86
N ARG A 849 -22.93 -29.26 8.59
CA ARG A 849 -21.80 -28.89 7.71
C ARG A 849 -22.32 -28.43 6.36
N MET A 850 -21.55 -27.56 5.72
CA MET A 850 -21.73 -27.21 4.33
C MET A 850 -20.62 -27.83 3.50
N GLU A 851 -20.94 -28.48 2.40
CA GLU A 851 -20.00 -29.07 1.47
C GLU A 851 -20.21 -28.49 0.08
N PHE A 852 -19.13 -28.22 -0.62
CA PHE A 852 -19.17 -27.77 -2.01
C PHE A 852 -17.85 -28.05 -2.72
N GLU A 853 -17.88 -28.07 -4.04
CA GLU A 853 -16.67 -28.02 -4.85
C GLU A 853 -16.44 -26.60 -5.35
N CYS A 854 -15.19 -26.13 -5.31
CA CYS A 854 -14.82 -24.80 -5.77
C CYS A 854 -13.52 -24.84 -6.59
N ARG A 855 -13.38 -23.85 -7.47
CA ARG A 855 -12.14 -23.56 -8.20
C ARG A 855 -12.09 -22.08 -8.59
N ALA A 856 -10.91 -21.60 -8.98
CA ALA A 856 -10.76 -20.30 -9.59
C ALA A 856 -11.28 -20.31 -11.03
N ALA A 857 -11.97 -19.25 -11.43
CA ALA A 857 -12.46 -19.06 -12.79
C ALA A 857 -11.31 -19.12 -13.82
N ALA A 858 -11.59 -19.57 -15.02
CA ALA A 858 -10.56 -19.85 -16.02
C ALA A 858 -9.68 -18.64 -16.36
N ASP A 859 -10.27 -17.45 -16.33
CA ASP A 859 -9.66 -16.14 -16.63
C ASP A 859 -9.04 -15.44 -15.41
N ALA A 860 -9.15 -16.02 -14.21
CA ALA A 860 -8.56 -15.44 -13.00
C ALA A 860 -7.02 -15.36 -13.13
N ALA A 861 -6.45 -14.20 -12.78
CA ALA A 861 -5.00 -13.99 -12.75
C ALA A 861 -4.33 -14.98 -11.76
N PRO A 862 -3.13 -15.51 -12.05
CA PRO A 862 -2.53 -16.58 -11.25
C PRO A 862 -2.38 -16.28 -9.75
N LEU A 863 -2.15 -15.02 -9.41
CA LEU A 863 -2.00 -14.56 -8.02
C LEU A 863 -3.28 -13.92 -7.45
N ALA A 864 -4.38 -13.98 -8.17
CA ALA A 864 -5.64 -13.49 -7.64
C ALA A 864 -5.98 -14.17 -6.32
N GLN A 865 -6.43 -13.39 -5.35
CA GLN A 865 -6.85 -13.85 -4.03
C GLN A 865 -8.39 -13.90 -4.03
N ILE A 866 -8.95 -15.09 -4.16
CA ILE A 866 -10.39 -15.29 -4.32
C ILE A 866 -10.94 -15.95 -3.06
N ASN A 867 -11.89 -15.30 -2.39
CA ASN A 867 -12.35 -15.75 -1.09
C ASN A 867 -13.88 -15.73 -0.96
N LEU A 868 -14.37 -16.74 -0.21
CA LEU A 868 -15.74 -16.94 0.19
C LEU A 868 -15.78 -17.13 1.71
N SER A 869 -16.46 -16.25 2.42
CA SER A 869 -16.71 -16.40 3.85
C SER A 869 -18.10 -16.98 4.10
N VAL A 870 -18.15 -18.03 4.90
CA VAL A 870 -19.38 -18.74 5.29
C VAL A 870 -19.67 -18.44 6.75
N PHE A 871 -20.87 -17.93 7.04
CA PHE A 871 -21.32 -17.62 8.39
C PHE A 871 -22.49 -18.53 8.78
N GLN A 872 -22.52 -18.93 10.03
CA GLN A 872 -23.70 -19.47 10.69
C GLN A 872 -24.27 -18.39 11.61
N ASP A 873 -25.50 -17.96 11.35
CA ASP A 873 -26.12 -16.81 12.01
C ASP A 873 -25.23 -15.55 11.88
N LYS A 874 -24.63 -15.11 12.99
CA LYS A 874 -23.69 -13.97 13.01
C LYS A 874 -22.23 -14.38 13.17
N GLN A 875 -21.95 -15.68 13.31
CA GLN A 875 -20.62 -16.19 13.57
C GLN A 875 -19.98 -16.72 12.30
N LEU A 876 -18.75 -16.31 12.03
CA LEU A 876 -17.98 -16.87 10.93
C LEU A 876 -17.68 -18.33 11.19
N ALA A 877 -18.08 -19.20 10.27
CA ALA A 877 -17.74 -20.62 10.30
C ALA A 877 -16.36 -20.85 9.67
N GLU A 878 -16.15 -20.35 8.46
CA GLU A 878 -14.89 -20.50 7.74
C GLU A 878 -14.79 -19.48 6.60
N THR A 879 -13.57 -19.13 6.20
CA THR A 879 -13.32 -18.49 4.92
C THR A 879 -12.51 -19.41 4.03
N VAL A 880 -13.07 -19.75 2.87
CA VAL A 880 -12.42 -20.53 1.82
C VAL A 880 -11.71 -19.58 0.87
N THR A 881 -10.40 -19.77 0.70
CA THR A 881 -9.58 -18.96 -0.19
C THR A 881 -8.96 -19.82 -1.29
N LEU A 882 -8.95 -19.28 -2.50
CA LEU A 882 -8.27 -19.84 -3.66
C LEU A 882 -7.25 -18.84 -4.19
N ALA A 883 -6.10 -19.35 -4.63
CA ALA A 883 -5.27 -18.58 -5.56
C ALA A 883 -5.89 -18.64 -6.96
N GLY A 884 -5.66 -17.61 -7.77
CA GLY A 884 -6.14 -17.62 -9.16
C GLY A 884 -5.55 -18.74 -10.01
N SER A 885 -4.46 -19.38 -9.55
CA SER A 885 -3.86 -20.58 -10.13
C SER A 885 -4.63 -21.88 -9.83
N ASP A 886 -5.56 -21.89 -8.87
CA ASP A 886 -6.28 -23.09 -8.42
C ASP A 886 -7.43 -23.42 -9.40
N LYS A 887 -7.09 -23.92 -10.59
CA LYS A 887 -8.02 -24.20 -11.70
C LYS A 887 -8.73 -25.56 -11.58
N GLU A 888 -8.25 -26.45 -10.71
CA GLU A 888 -8.86 -27.76 -10.49
C GLU A 888 -9.98 -27.69 -9.46
N TRP A 889 -11.03 -28.48 -9.68
CA TRP A 889 -12.12 -28.59 -8.72
C TRP A 889 -11.64 -29.21 -7.41
N THR A 890 -11.78 -28.48 -6.32
CA THR A 890 -11.40 -28.92 -4.98
C THR A 890 -12.64 -28.97 -4.09
N LYS A 891 -12.82 -30.08 -3.41
CA LYS A 891 -13.91 -30.24 -2.44
C LYS A 891 -13.56 -29.54 -1.12
N LYS A 892 -14.49 -28.75 -0.61
CA LYS A 892 -14.41 -28.06 0.68
C LYS A 892 -15.56 -28.50 1.57
N VAL A 893 -15.27 -28.61 2.88
CA VAL A 893 -16.26 -28.92 3.91
C VAL A 893 -16.12 -27.87 5.01
N VAL A 894 -17.10 -27.01 5.12
CA VAL A 894 -17.19 -25.99 6.16
C VAL A 894 -17.91 -26.56 7.38
N HIS A 895 -17.26 -26.46 8.53
CA HIS A 895 -17.80 -26.93 9.81
C HIS A 895 -18.49 -25.74 10.49
N PHE A 896 -19.77 -25.90 10.81
CA PHE A 896 -20.46 -24.89 11.58
C PHE A 896 -20.04 -24.94 13.05
N PRO A 897 -19.79 -23.77 13.70
CA PRO A 897 -19.06 -23.71 14.96
C PRO A 897 -19.78 -24.34 16.14
N ASP A 898 -21.11 -24.25 16.20
CA ASP A 898 -21.88 -24.67 17.35
C ASP A 898 -23.04 -25.63 17.02
N PRO A 899 -23.38 -26.54 17.93
CA PRO A 899 -24.60 -27.33 17.81
C PRO A 899 -25.81 -26.40 17.88
N LEU A 900 -26.72 -26.55 16.92
CA LEU A 900 -27.90 -25.72 16.82
C LEU A 900 -28.97 -26.17 17.81
N PHE A 901 -29.37 -25.26 18.70
CA PHE A 901 -30.47 -25.45 19.63
C PHE A 901 -31.81 -25.00 19.04
N SER A 902 -31.81 -24.38 17.88
CA SER A 902 -32.98 -23.95 17.10
C SER A 902 -33.18 -24.85 15.90
N TYR A 903 -34.43 -25.03 15.44
CA TYR A 903 -34.75 -25.67 14.18
C TYR A 903 -34.50 -24.77 12.96
N THR A 904 -34.37 -23.48 13.15
CA THR A 904 -34.09 -22.49 12.10
C THR A 904 -32.84 -21.76 12.41
N PHE A 905 -31.95 -21.62 11.40
CA PHE A 905 -30.71 -20.87 11.45
C PHE A 905 -30.41 -20.24 10.11
N PHE A 906 -29.44 -19.32 10.07
CA PHE A 906 -29.06 -18.62 8.85
C PHE A 906 -27.66 -19.02 8.43
N VAL A 907 -27.49 -19.31 7.15
CA VAL A 907 -26.17 -19.50 6.52
C VAL A 907 -25.97 -18.37 5.54
N LYS A 908 -24.98 -17.50 5.79
CA LYS A 908 -24.61 -16.40 4.89
C LYS A 908 -23.34 -16.76 4.16
N LEU A 909 -23.36 -16.61 2.86
CA LEU A 909 -22.21 -16.70 1.96
C LEU A 909 -21.82 -15.30 1.53
N PHE A 910 -20.62 -14.86 1.83
CA PHE A 910 -20.12 -13.53 1.44
C PHE A 910 -18.88 -13.68 0.54
N PHE A 911 -18.93 -13.08 -0.66
CA PHE A 911 -17.82 -13.09 -1.61
C PHE A 911 -17.00 -11.83 -1.47
N GLY A 912 -15.82 -11.92 -0.89
CA GLY A 912 -14.86 -10.81 -0.81
C GLY A 912 -14.33 -10.43 -2.18
N MET A 913 -14.21 -11.44 -3.07
CA MET A 913 -13.84 -11.28 -4.48
C MET A 913 -14.72 -12.12 -5.39
N SER A 914 -14.95 -11.64 -6.61
CA SER A 914 -15.48 -12.47 -7.71
C SER A 914 -14.40 -13.41 -8.27
N GLY A 915 -14.83 -14.38 -9.10
CA GLY A 915 -13.92 -15.32 -9.75
C GLY A 915 -13.83 -16.70 -9.09
N MET A 916 -14.69 -17.01 -8.11
CA MET A 916 -14.88 -18.38 -7.60
C MET A 916 -16.01 -19.07 -8.33
N GLU A 917 -15.74 -20.22 -8.93
CA GLU A 917 -16.76 -21.14 -9.42
C GLU A 917 -17.11 -22.13 -8.32
N LEU A 918 -18.40 -22.33 -8.10
CA LEU A 918 -18.97 -23.28 -7.12
C LEU A 918 -19.88 -24.28 -7.81
N ARG A 919 -19.92 -25.52 -7.31
CA ARG A 919 -20.90 -26.54 -7.71
C ARG A 919 -21.11 -27.58 -6.61
N ASN A 920 -22.13 -28.39 -6.74
CA ASN A 920 -22.43 -29.50 -5.83
C ASN A 920 -22.53 -29.06 -4.36
N ILE A 921 -23.24 -27.95 -4.14
CA ILE A 921 -23.33 -27.31 -2.82
C ILE A 921 -24.44 -27.99 -2.02
N LYS A 922 -24.12 -28.48 -0.83
CA LYS A 922 -25.11 -29.06 0.05
C LYS A 922 -24.87 -28.74 1.51
N ILE A 923 -25.95 -28.74 2.30
CA ILE A 923 -25.89 -28.66 3.76
C ILE A 923 -26.46 -29.95 4.31
N TYR A 924 -25.75 -30.57 5.27
CA TYR A 924 -26.15 -31.83 5.86
C TYR A 924 -25.86 -31.87 7.37
N MET A 925 -26.67 -32.67 8.06
CA MET A 925 -26.51 -32.92 9.49
C MET A 925 -25.46 -34.03 9.73
N THR A 926 -24.52 -33.76 10.63
CA THR A 926 -23.48 -34.71 11.01
C THR A 926 -23.80 -35.43 12.32
N LYS A 927 -24.58 -34.80 13.19
CA LYS A 927 -24.99 -35.35 14.49
C LYS A 927 -26.32 -34.75 14.92
N SER A 928 -27.30 -35.60 15.22
CA SER A 928 -28.58 -35.21 15.81
C SER A 928 -28.45 -35.07 17.33
N MET A 929 -28.88 -33.95 17.89
CA MET A 929 -28.99 -33.79 19.35
C MET A 929 -30.18 -34.57 19.93
N GLU A 930 -31.21 -34.79 19.14
CA GLU A 930 -32.38 -35.55 19.57
C GLU A 930 -32.07 -37.06 19.66
N GLU A 931 -31.25 -37.56 18.74
CA GLU A 931 -30.75 -38.93 18.78
C GLU A 931 -29.84 -39.16 20.00
N GLU A 932 -28.96 -38.23 20.30
CA GLU A 932 -28.11 -38.30 21.50
C GLU A 932 -28.93 -38.26 22.79
N THR A 933 -29.98 -37.47 22.83
CA THR A 933 -30.89 -37.37 23.97
C THR A 933 -31.70 -38.68 24.11
N ARG A 934 -32.18 -39.26 23.00
CA ARG A 934 -32.87 -40.54 22.97
C ARG A 934 -31.93 -41.68 23.42
N LEU A 935 -30.68 -41.63 22.99
CA LEU A 935 -29.67 -42.65 23.39
C LEU A 935 -29.37 -42.54 24.90
N LYS A 936 -29.19 -41.32 25.43
CA LYS A 936 -28.99 -41.10 26.88
C LYS A 936 -30.21 -41.52 27.69
N MET A 937 -31.43 -41.28 27.24
CA MET A 937 -32.66 -41.72 27.89
C MET A 937 -32.80 -43.24 27.83
N LYS A 938 -32.35 -43.89 26.76
CA LYS A 938 -32.36 -45.34 26.62
C LYS A 938 -31.36 -46.00 27.56
N ILE A 939 -30.16 -45.48 27.67
CA ILE A 939 -29.14 -45.94 28.61
C ILE A 939 -29.63 -45.76 30.05
N HIS A 940 -30.24 -44.65 30.38
CA HIS A 940 -30.78 -44.41 31.73
C HIS A 940 -31.96 -45.29 32.12
N ARG A 941 -32.75 -45.75 31.12
CA ARG A 941 -33.82 -46.77 31.34
C ARG A 941 -33.26 -48.19 31.50
N GLU A 942 -32.14 -48.49 30.90
CA GLU A 942 -31.47 -49.76 31.01
C GLU A 942 -30.64 -49.90 32.31
N GLU A 943 -30.20 -48.76 32.88
CA GLU A 943 -29.45 -48.68 34.13
C GLU A 943 -30.35 -48.55 35.37
N THR A 944 -31.67 -48.32 35.24
CA THR A 944 -32.67 -48.31 36.33
C THR A 944 -33.72 -49.36 36.04
N PRO A 945 -33.51 -50.61 36.45
CA PRO A 945 -34.57 -51.64 36.44
C PRO A 945 -35.62 -51.27 37.50
N GLU A 946 -36.91 -51.37 37.13
CA GLU A 946 -38.06 -51.30 38.05
C GLU A 946 -37.95 -52.19 39.24
#